data_3591a93592bff1dda7ef7d843e26df0f
#
_entry.id   3591a93592bff1dda7ef7d843e26df0f
#
_cell.length_a   1.000
_cell.length_b   1.000
_cell.length_c   1.000
_cell.angle_alpha   90.00
_cell.angle_beta   90.00
_cell.angle_gamma   90.00
#
_symmetry.space_group_name_H-M   'P 1'
#
loop_
_entity.id
_entity.type
_entity.pdbx_description
1 polymer ?
#
loop_
_entity_poly.entity_id
_entity_poly.type
_entity_poly.pdbx_seq_one_letter_code
_entity_poly.pdbx_strand_id
1 'polypeptide(L)'
;MRKIIELKAHLFCLWNYRVFGHKASRLRYLLNLNKKNKKYFTTFFKILILFLSSLSIEALAQTFGNSDGKQIEIPRTELSPVIDGVLDDEIWKQAAVITDLHQMFPVDHGEPSQASEFYVAYSEDYFYLAARLYDTNPEEIRAMALIHDDQSMGNDDQIFVILDTFNNNLTGFRFVGHPNGLRADAVYENPGTVNWNWDGIWETDSRIDEAGWTTEIAIPFITLNFDPEADEWGFSLGREIARDNESLAWSSFNRNNNPSTAGQASGISDVNQGLGLDIVPSVTVAQKENHAIGDTSDRFDPSLDVFYKFTPNLTGALTLNTDFSAADVDNRQVNLTRFSLFFPERRDFFLQDSEIFSFGGLSGGGFNSNGIPFYSRRIGLDPRTGNPVDLEVGGKLTGRIGNSISVGALMVQQGDRVGLDGQDVFVGRATANVLSESRMGIIMTEGDPNSVTDSTLIGTDFIYRNTRFSDTHSLTGDYWYQQTDTDGVVGDQKAYSASTTLSTQGTGFSGNFRYTYLGDEFDPAMGFANRTGIEQVSGFISGRYFFRNHPLIRNTFNFVRVSHSRRNDTDDLQSEAIFARLLSINTHNGDELSITARREREGLESPFEIRPGIIIPQGKYAFESIQFEINTTNQRNFSPDISYRIGDFYNGERSESTLGINWTATRNIQMALNYEYTDVEMPEGDFVTRLISMNLNFAFSPEWSWRNLMQYDNGSGTVGLNSRLRWNPRAGEDLFLVLNYNTDSFDGAFRGLQVRESEVVLKYTRNFRF
;
A
#
# COMPACT_ATOMS: atom_id res chain seq x y z
N MET A 1 13.27 -5.18 48.61
CA MET A 1 12.90 -4.77 47.24
C MET A 1 13.62 -3.48 46.79
N ARG A 2 13.52 -2.35 47.51
CA ARG A 2 14.15 -1.08 47.11
C ARG A 2 15.68 -1.15 46.85
N LYS A 3 16.45 -1.85 47.67
CA LYS A 3 17.91 -2.03 47.48
C LYS A 3 18.31 -2.94 46.32
N ILE A 4 17.41 -3.83 45.87
CA ILE A 4 17.66 -4.70 44.69
C ILE A 4 17.41 -3.93 43.40
N ILE A 5 16.46 -2.98 43.41
CA ILE A 5 16.15 -2.09 42.28
C ILE A 5 17.28 -1.08 42.07
N GLU A 6 17.81 -0.50 43.15
CA GLU A 6 18.95 0.42 43.09
C GLU A 6 20.26 -0.29 42.60
N LEU A 7 20.46 -1.55 43.00
CA LEU A 7 21.62 -2.33 42.57
C LEU A 7 21.51 -2.73 41.06
N LYS A 8 20.31 -3.06 40.59
CA LYS A 8 20.06 -3.34 39.14
C LYS A 8 20.21 -2.09 38.28
N ALA A 9 19.72 -0.95 38.76
CA ALA A 9 19.90 0.33 38.06
C ALA A 9 21.39 0.74 38.01
N HIS A 10 22.16 0.52 39.08
CA HIS A 10 23.59 0.82 39.07
C HIS A 10 24.42 -0.13 38.22
N LEU A 11 24.09 -1.43 38.18
CA LEU A 11 24.71 -2.42 37.31
C LEU A 11 24.34 -2.21 35.84
N PHE A 12 23.12 -1.76 35.57
CA PHE A 12 22.67 -1.41 34.22
C PHE A 12 23.35 -0.13 33.70
N CYS A 13 23.55 0.88 34.55
CA CYS A 13 24.34 2.07 34.21
C CYS A 13 25.82 1.76 33.99
N LEU A 14 26.44 0.90 34.81
CA LEU A 14 27.83 0.48 34.68
C LEU A 14 28.05 -0.45 33.48
N TRP A 15 27.07 -1.30 33.13
CA TRP A 15 27.12 -2.15 31.95
C TRP A 15 27.00 -1.32 30.66
N ASN A 16 26.07 -0.36 30.62
CA ASN A 16 25.95 0.58 29.51
C ASN A 16 27.17 1.46 29.33
N TYR A 17 27.83 1.92 30.42
CA TYR A 17 29.04 2.72 30.32
C TYR A 17 30.26 1.91 29.81
N ARG A 18 30.36 0.62 30.14
CA ARG A 18 31.45 -0.27 29.68
C ARG A 18 31.23 -0.78 28.25
N VAL A 19 30.00 -1.07 27.84
CA VAL A 19 29.70 -1.65 26.52
C VAL A 19 29.57 -0.56 25.45
N PHE A 20 28.97 0.58 25.79
CA PHE A 20 28.76 1.68 24.84
C PHE A 20 29.85 2.74 24.86
N GLY A 21 30.54 2.97 25.97
CA GLY A 21 31.61 3.94 26.08
C GLY A 21 32.83 3.64 25.19
N HIS A 22 33.22 2.39 25.04
CA HIS A 22 34.34 1.95 24.17
C HIS A 22 33.93 1.77 22.70
N LYS A 23 32.66 1.46 22.41
CA LYS A 23 32.16 1.36 21.03
C LYS A 23 31.74 2.70 20.46
N ALA A 24 31.27 3.65 21.31
CA ALA A 24 30.97 5.01 20.87
C ALA A 24 32.22 5.79 20.39
N SER A 25 33.40 5.45 20.88
CA SER A 25 34.67 6.01 20.37
C SER A 25 35.02 5.44 18.98
N ARG A 26 34.69 4.20 18.69
CA ARG A 26 34.87 3.60 17.35
C ARG A 26 33.79 4.04 16.36
N LEU A 27 32.54 4.24 16.81
CA LEU A 27 31.49 4.86 16.00
C LEU A 27 31.80 6.32 15.67
N ARG A 28 32.49 7.04 16.58
CA ARG A 28 32.97 8.42 16.35
C ARG A 28 34.06 8.50 15.26
N TYR A 29 34.77 7.41 15.01
CA TYR A 29 35.82 7.34 13.97
C TYR A 29 35.25 6.94 12.61
N LEU A 30 34.14 6.20 12.59
CA LEU A 30 33.41 5.81 11.38
C LEU A 30 32.47 6.91 10.85
N LEU A 31 32.03 7.81 11.72
CA LEU A 31 31.20 8.93 11.36
C LEU A 31 32.03 10.22 11.43
N ASN A 32 32.65 10.61 10.33
CA ASN A 32 33.47 11.85 10.22
C ASN A 32 32.57 13.09 10.26
N LEU A 33 31.76 13.24 11.32
CA LEU A 33 30.79 14.28 11.51
C LEU A 33 31.49 15.60 11.92
N ASN A 34 31.27 16.67 11.16
CA ASN A 34 31.73 18.01 11.46
C ASN A 34 31.17 18.50 12.81
N LYS A 35 31.93 19.34 13.56
CA LYS A 35 31.60 19.74 14.95
C LYS A 35 30.19 20.29 15.17
N LYS A 36 29.58 20.90 14.17
CA LYS A 36 28.21 21.45 14.23
C LYS A 36 27.14 20.37 14.11
N ASN A 37 27.33 19.39 13.25
CA ASN A 37 26.44 18.26 13.05
C ASN A 37 26.50 17.24 14.20
N LYS A 38 27.66 17.13 14.90
CA LYS A 38 27.78 16.38 16.16
C LYS A 38 26.79 16.83 17.21
N LYS A 39 26.40 18.09 17.26
CA LYS A 39 25.47 18.62 18.25
C LYS A 39 24.04 18.10 17.99
N TYR A 40 23.57 18.07 16.75
CA TYR A 40 22.22 17.59 16.41
C TYR A 40 22.12 16.08 16.51
N PHE A 41 23.13 15.36 16.01
CA PHE A 41 23.21 13.91 16.17
C PHE A 41 23.28 13.48 17.65
N THR A 42 24.10 14.20 18.44
CA THR A 42 24.21 13.94 19.90
C THR A 42 22.93 14.31 20.63
N THR A 43 22.20 15.33 20.18
CA THR A 43 20.91 15.73 20.76
C THR A 43 19.81 14.73 20.40
N PHE A 44 19.74 14.31 19.15
CA PHE A 44 18.81 13.25 18.72
C PHE A 44 19.08 11.92 19.44
N PHE A 45 20.35 11.52 19.55
CA PHE A 45 20.73 10.28 20.26
C PHE A 45 20.48 10.38 21.77
N LYS A 46 20.62 11.55 22.38
CA LYS A 46 20.22 11.78 23.79
C LYS A 46 18.72 11.75 23.97
N ILE A 47 17.95 12.30 23.04
CA ILE A 47 16.48 12.23 23.05
C ILE A 47 16.03 10.78 22.85
N LEU A 48 16.65 10.03 21.95
CA LEU A 48 16.39 8.61 21.73
C LEU A 48 16.73 7.75 22.97
N ILE A 49 17.86 8.01 23.63
CA ILE A 49 18.24 7.33 24.88
C ILE A 49 17.30 7.70 26.03
N LEU A 50 16.89 8.96 26.14
CA LEU A 50 15.88 9.40 27.12
C LEU A 50 14.52 8.75 26.82
N PHE A 51 14.15 8.64 25.56
CA PHE A 51 12.94 7.94 25.10
C PHE A 51 13.00 6.44 25.44
N LEU A 52 14.08 5.76 25.12
CA LEU A 52 14.28 4.33 25.43
C LEU A 52 14.39 4.09 26.94
N SER A 53 14.89 5.05 27.74
CA SER A 53 14.94 4.96 29.20
C SER A 53 13.60 5.27 29.88
N SER A 54 12.73 6.08 29.25
CA SER A 54 11.37 6.34 29.75
C SER A 54 10.43 5.16 29.51
N LEU A 55 10.67 4.34 28.47
CA LEU A 55 9.93 3.09 28.20
C LEU A 55 10.07 2.04 29.32
N SER A 56 11.10 2.15 30.17
CA SER A 56 11.29 1.23 31.30
C SER A 56 10.49 1.59 32.56
N ILE A 57 9.73 2.69 32.58
CA ILE A 57 9.05 3.18 33.79
C ILE A 57 7.53 2.98 33.75
N GLU A 58 6.91 2.87 32.58
CA GLU A 58 5.45 2.70 32.43
C GLU A 58 4.98 1.28 32.04
N ALA A 59 5.87 0.30 31.98
CA ALA A 59 5.52 -1.10 31.77
C ALA A 59 4.87 -1.76 33.01
N LEU A 60 4.15 -1.02 33.84
CA LEU A 60 3.41 -1.54 34.98
C LEU A 60 1.91 -1.35 34.78
N ALA A 61 1.28 -2.47 34.39
CA ALA A 61 -0.10 -2.84 34.57
C ALA A 61 -1.15 -2.33 33.59
N GLN A 62 -1.31 -3.05 32.53
CA GLN A 62 -2.63 -3.60 32.17
C GLN A 62 -2.40 -5.00 31.61
N THR A 63 -2.80 -6.02 32.36
CA THR A 63 -2.99 -7.37 31.82
C THR A 63 -4.14 -7.30 30.81
N PHE A 64 -3.81 -7.04 29.55
CA PHE A 64 -4.73 -7.27 28.46
C PHE A 64 -4.82 -8.77 28.26
N GLY A 65 -6.06 -9.27 28.19
CA GLY A 65 -6.31 -10.65 27.88
C GLY A 65 -5.57 -11.00 26.58
N ASN A 66 -4.74 -11.98 26.66
CA ASN A 66 -4.01 -12.50 25.51
C ASN A 66 -5.04 -13.10 24.58
N SER A 67 -5.21 -12.61 23.34
CA SER A 67 -5.99 -13.30 22.28
C SER A 67 -5.30 -14.58 21.83
N ASP A 68 -4.14 -14.89 22.40
CA ASP A 68 -3.41 -16.13 22.21
C ASP A 68 -4.25 -17.34 22.63
N GLY A 69 -4.34 -18.28 21.74
CA GLY A 69 -5.04 -19.55 22.00
C GLY A 69 -6.45 -19.65 21.44
N LYS A 70 -6.90 -18.69 20.62
CA LYS A 70 -8.10 -18.89 19.81
C LYS A 70 -7.89 -20.05 18.85
N GLN A 71 -8.69 -21.08 18.95
CA GLN A 71 -8.62 -22.30 18.13
C GLN A 71 -10.01 -22.71 17.70
N ILE A 72 -10.13 -23.24 16.49
CA ILE A 72 -11.36 -23.79 15.95
C ILE A 72 -11.03 -25.02 15.12
N GLU A 73 -11.82 -26.08 15.25
CA GLU A 73 -11.81 -27.22 14.36
C GLU A 73 -12.91 -27.02 13.30
N ILE A 74 -12.53 -26.98 12.02
CA ILE A 74 -13.46 -26.77 10.91
C ILE A 74 -13.95 -28.13 10.40
N PRO A 75 -15.26 -28.40 10.46
CA PRO A 75 -15.80 -29.69 10.04
C PRO A 75 -15.82 -29.82 8.51
N ARG A 76 -15.46 -31.01 8.02
CA ARG A 76 -15.67 -31.41 6.62
C ARG A 76 -17.14 -31.77 6.38
N THR A 77 -17.63 -31.39 5.20
CA THR A 77 -19.01 -31.70 4.76
C THR A 77 -19.03 -32.16 3.31
N GLU A 78 -20.02 -32.96 2.97
CA GLU A 78 -20.35 -33.34 1.58
C GLU A 78 -21.49 -32.47 1.01
N LEU A 79 -22.02 -31.55 1.83
CA LEU A 79 -23.09 -30.64 1.45
C LEU A 79 -22.52 -29.38 0.81
N SER A 80 -23.17 -28.89 -0.23
CA SER A 80 -22.83 -27.60 -0.87
C SER A 80 -24.00 -26.65 -0.65
N PRO A 81 -23.76 -25.44 -0.10
CA PRO A 81 -24.80 -24.43 0.02
C PRO A 81 -25.12 -23.80 -1.34
N VAL A 82 -26.27 -23.19 -1.43
CA VAL A 82 -26.61 -22.24 -2.51
C VAL A 82 -26.20 -20.87 -2.02
N ILE A 83 -25.22 -20.25 -2.66
CA ILE A 83 -24.72 -18.91 -2.26
C ILE A 83 -25.74 -17.87 -2.71
N ASP A 84 -26.76 -17.61 -1.86
CA ASP A 84 -27.86 -16.69 -2.15
C ASP A 84 -28.16 -15.72 -0.99
N GLY A 85 -27.33 -15.74 0.05
CA GLY A 85 -27.45 -14.90 1.24
C GLY A 85 -28.52 -15.35 2.22
N VAL A 86 -29.09 -16.56 2.08
CA VAL A 86 -30.10 -17.11 3.00
C VAL A 86 -29.54 -18.34 3.72
N LEU A 87 -29.40 -18.26 5.04
CA LEU A 87 -28.80 -19.32 5.86
C LEU A 87 -29.78 -20.45 6.17
N ASP A 88 -30.49 -20.98 5.17
CA ASP A 88 -31.45 -22.09 5.32
C ASP A 88 -30.89 -23.45 4.90
N ASP A 89 -29.68 -23.47 4.31
CA ASP A 89 -28.98 -24.68 3.93
C ASP A 89 -28.58 -25.56 5.11
N GLU A 90 -28.65 -26.86 4.92
CA GLU A 90 -28.36 -27.86 5.96
C GLU A 90 -26.90 -27.87 6.42
N ILE A 91 -25.99 -27.40 5.58
CA ILE A 91 -24.55 -27.25 5.89
C ILE A 91 -24.35 -26.39 7.13
N TRP A 92 -25.09 -25.29 7.28
CA TRP A 92 -24.91 -24.32 8.37
C TRP A 92 -25.29 -24.88 9.75
N LYS A 93 -26.12 -25.94 9.79
CA LYS A 93 -26.44 -26.64 11.03
C LYS A 93 -25.31 -27.55 11.52
N GLN A 94 -24.37 -27.91 10.63
CA GLN A 94 -23.24 -28.80 10.92
C GLN A 94 -21.91 -28.00 11.01
N ALA A 95 -21.93 -26.75 10.66
CA ALA A 95 -20.76 -25.86 10.65
C ALA A 95 -20.24 -25.58 12.07
N ALA A 96 -18.95 -25.27 12.18
CA ALA A 96 -18.40 -24.72 13.40
C ALA A 96 -18.89 -23.27 13.59
N VAL A 97 -19.25 -22.91 14.83
CA VAL A 97 -19.87 -21.60 15.13
C VAL A 97 -18.94 -20.75 15.97
N ILE A 98 -18.77 -19.48 15.56
CA ILE A 98 -17.99 -18.47 16.27
C ILE A 98 -18.93 -17.31 16.63
N THR A 99 -18.96 -16.95 17.93
CA THR A 99 -19.81 -15.87 18.44
C THR A 99 -19.05 -14.91 19.36
N ASP A 100 -17.82 -15.24 19.72
CA ASP A 100 -17.01 -14.59 20.75
C ASP A 100 -16.02 -13.55 20.17
N LEU A 101 -16.54 -12.62 19.33
CA LEU A 101 -15.80 -11.48 18.85
C LEU A 101 -15.62 -10.45 19.96
N HIS A 102 -14.59 -9.62 19.82
CA HIS A 102 -14.33 -8.46 20.67
C HIS A 102 -14.02 -7.22 19.83
N GLN A 103 -14.17 -6.04 20.43
CA GLN A 103 -13.81 -4.80 19.75
C GLN A 103 -12.29 -4.69 19.60
N MET A 104 -11.83 -4.27 18.44
CA MET A 104 -10.52 -3.66 18.24
C MET A 104 -10.62 -2.14 18.39
N PHE A 105 -11.71 -1.56 17.89
CA PHE A 105 -12.05 -0.15 17.99
C PHE A 105 -13.53 0.01 18.33
N PRO A 106 -13.93 1.00 19.14
CA PRO A 106 -13.10 2.03 19.79
C PRO A 106 -12.32 1.54 21.01
N VAL A 107 -12.74 0.45 21.64
CA VAL A 107 -12.14 -0.10 22.87
C VAL A 107 -11.45 -1.42 22.56
N ASP A 108 -10.14 -1.48 22.80
CA ASP A 108 -9.37 -2.71 22.62
C ASP A 108 -9.86 -3.80 23.57
N HIS A 109 -10.26 -4.97 23.03
CA HIS A 109 -10.92 -6.06 23.74
C HIS A 109 -12.22 -5.65 24.48
N GLY A 110 -12.93 -4.63 23.95
CA GLY A 110 -14.25 -4.24 24.45
C GLY A 110 -15.34 -5.21 24.00
N GLU A 111 -16.52 -5.09 24.63
CA GLU A 111 -17.71 -5.85 24.24
C GLU A 111 -18.28 -5.32 22.91
N PRO A 112 -18.69 -6.18 21.97
CA PRO A 112 -19.34 -5.78 20.74
C PRO A 112 -20.66 -5.04 20.97
N SER A 113 -20.93 -3.99 20.22
CA SER A 113 -22.23 -3.28 20.26
C SER A 113 -23.37 -4.10 19.66
N GLN A 114 -23.06 -4.97 18.71
CA GLN A 114 -24.01 -5.82 17.99
C GLN A 114 -23.53 -7.27 17.97
N ALA A 115 -24.43 -8.22 18.15
CA ALA A 115 -24.10 -9.65 18.10
C ALA A 115 -23.77 -10.12 16.68
N SER A 116 -22.93 -11.12 16.59
CA SER A 116 -22.53 -11.74 15.33
C SER A 116 -22.35 -13.25 15.53
N GLU A 117 -22.81 -14.03 14.57
CA GLU A 117 -22.64 -15.48 14.51
C GLU A 117 -22.01 -15.82 13.16
N PHE A 118 -20.89 -16.52 13.19
CA PHE A 118 -20.19 -16.99 11.99
C PHE A 118 -20.20 -18.50 11.96
N TYR A 119 -20.42 -19.06 10.80
CA TYR A 119 -20.52 -20.50 10.52
C TYR A 119 -19.43 -20.87 9.54
N VAL A 120 -18.60 -21.86 9.85
CA VAL A 120 -17.45 -22.26 9.04
C VAL A 120 -17.48 -23.75 8.79
N ALA A 121 -17.33 -24.16 7.53
CA ALA A 121 -17.22 -25.55 7.11
C ALA A 121 -16.37 -25.64 5.84
N TYR A 122 -15.96 -26.83 5.43
CA TYR A 122 -15.30 -27.03 4.15
C TYR A 122 -15.74 -28.34 3.48
N SER A 123 -15.67 -28.36 2.15
CA SER A 123 -15.82 -29.59 1.34
C SER A 123 -14.48 -30.01 0.74
N GLU A 124 -14.47 -30.93 -0.17
CA GLU A 124 -13.27 -31.26 -0.96
C GLU A 124 -12.78 -30.08 -1.80
N ASP A 125 -13.70 -29.27 -2.37
CA ASP A 125 -13.41 -28.22 -3.36
C ASP A 125 -13.44 -26.81 -2.79
N TYR A 126 -14.17 -26.56 -1.68
CA TYR A 126 -14.48 -25.23 -1.20
C TYR A 126 -14.31 -25.08 0.31
N PHE A 127 -13.79 -23.92 0.69
CA PHE A 127 -13.94 -23.35 2.03
C PHE A 127 -15.21 -22.50 2.08
N TYR A 128 -16.09 -22.75 3.05
CA TYR A 128 -17.36 -22.07 3.23
C TYR A 128 -17.38 -21.25 4.51
N LEU A 129 -17.88 -20.02 4.40
CA LEU A 129 -18.16 -19.15 5.53
C LEU A 129 -19.56 -18.57 5.37
N ALA A 130 -20.36 -18.59 6.43
CA ALA A 130 -21.56 -17.77 6.49
C ALA A 130 -21.59 -16.95 7.76
N ALA A 131 -22.36 -15.88 7.77
CA ALA A 131 -22.54 -15.05 8.94
C ALA A 131 -23.96 -14.54 9.10
N ARG A 132 -24.45 -14.56 10.35
CA ARG A 132 -25.63 -13.82 10.80
C ARG A 132 -25.19 -12.65 11.64
N LEU A 133 -25.48 -11.47 11.19
CA LEU A 133 -24.99 -10.20 11.72
C LEU A 133 -26.16 -9.40 12.23
N TYR A 134 -26.43 -9.52 13.52
CA TYR A 134 -27.55 -8.81 14.14
C TYR A 134 -27.29 -7.31 14.17
N ASP A 135 -28.36 -6.55 14.06
CA ASP A 135 -28.33 -5.11 14.13
C ASP A 135 -29.63 -4.57 14.75
N THR A 136 -29.48 -3.71 15.75
CA THR A 136 -30.64 -3.09 16.43
C THR A 136 -31.35 -2.06 15.57
N ASN A 137 -30.67 -1.52 14.54
CA ASN A 137 -31.19 -0.53 13.57
C ASN A 137 -30.84 -0.95 12.14
N PRO A 138 -31.48 -2.00 11.59
CA PRO A 138 -31.12 -2.52 10.25
C PRO A 138 -31.25 -1.48 9.12
N GLU A 139 -32.08 -0.47 9.30
CA GLU A 139 -32.24 0.65 8.34
C GLU A 139 -30.98 1.55 8.26
N GLU A 140 -30.10 1.48 9.25
CA GLU A 140 -28.85 2.24 9.32
C GLU A 140 -27.63 1.42 8.86
N ILE A 141 -27.82 0.14 8.46
CA ILE A 141 -26.77 -0.66 7.83
C ILE A 141 -26.29 0.07 6.59
N ARG A 142 -25.02 0.40 6.56
CA ARG A 142 -24.45 1.12 5.44
C ARG A 142 -24.02 0.12 4.36
N ALA A 143 -24.66 0.25 3.18
CA ALA A 143 -24.47 -0.60 2.02
C ALA A 143 -24.51 0.24 0.74
N MET A 144 -23.58 1.19 0.63
CA MET A 144 -23.58 2.22 -0.44
C MET A 144 -22.67 1.85 -1.60
N ALA A 145 -21.68 0.97 -1.41
CA ALA A 145 -20.87 0.47 -2.51
C ALA A 145 -21.69 -0.47 -3.42
N LEU A 146 -21.44 -0.42 -4.72
CA LEU A 146 -22.01 -1.32 -5.74
C LEU A 146 -20.96 -1.81 -6.76
N ILE A 147 -19.69 -1.55 -6.55
CA ILE A 147 -18.62 -1.94 -7.46
C ILE A 147 -17.67 -2.87 -6.71
N HIS A 148 -17.43 -4.06 -7.26
CA HIS A 148 -16.44 -5.01 -6.71
C HIS A 148 -15.06 -4.37 -6.63
N ASP A 149 -14.32 -4.66 -5.57
CA ASP A 149 -12.93 -4.21 -5.32
C ASP A 149 -12.75 -2.68 -5.29
N ASP A 150 -13.84 -1.94 -5.13
CA ASP A 150 -13.77 -0.48 -5.00
C ASP A 150 -13.38 -0.07 -3.58
N GLN A 151 -12.47 0.90 -3.48
CA GLN A 151 -12.00 1.40 -2.17
C GLN A 151 -13.14 1.98 -1.30
N SER A 152 -14.26 2.40 -1.89
CA SER A 152 -15.43 2.88 -1.14
C SER A 152 -16.09 1.80 -0.28
N MET A 153 -15.86 0.51 -0.57
CA MET A 153 -16.37 -0.60 0.23
C MET A 153 -15.89 -0.52 1.69
N GLY A 154 -14.67 -0.02 1.93
CA GLY A 154 -14.13 0.17 3.27
C GLY A 154 -14.87 1.19 4.15
N ASN A 155 -15.81 1.95 3.59
CA ASN A 155 -16.64 2.91 4.32
C ASN A 155 -18.00 2.36 4.75
N ASP A 156 -18.31 1.13 4.35
CA ASP A 156 -19.61 0.47 4.58
C ASP A 156 -19.49 -0.64 5.64
N ASP A 157 -20.62 -1.18 6.07
CA ASP A 157 -20.63 -2.39 6.87
C ASP A 157 -20.03 -3.55 6.06
N GLN A 158 -19.24 -4.39 6.71
CA GLN A 158 -18.61 -5.53 6.05
C GLN A 158 -18.19 -6.61 7.05
N ILE A 159 -17.99 -7.82 6.57
CA ILE A 159 -17.22 -8.85 7.25
C ILE A 159 -15.93 -9.13 6.49
N PHE A 160 -14.97 -9.71 7.19
CA PHE A 160 -13.77 -10.24 6.54
C PHE A 160 -13.33 -11.55 7.18
N VAL A 161 -12.64 -12.38 6.39
CA VAL A 161 -11.91 -13.55 6.85
C VAL A 161 -10.45 -13.47 6.40
N ILE A 162 -9.54 -13.87 7.27
CA ILE A 162 -8.10 -13.94 7.00
C ILE A 162 -7.70 -15.42 7.08
N LEU A 163 -7.05 -15.91 6.02
CA LEU A 163 -6.55 -17.28 5.91
C LEU A 163 -5.03 -17.23 5.68
N ASP A 164 -4.24 -17.57 6.69
CA ASP A 164 -2.81 -17.86 6.53
C ASP A 164 -2.64 -19.36 6.28
N THR A 165 -2.76 -19.72 5.02
CA THR A 165 -2.80 -21.11 4.53
C THR A 165 -1.45 -21.85 4.63
N PHE A 166 -0.39 -21.12 5.01
CA PHE A 166 0.94 -21.65 5.28
C PHE A 166 1.31 -21.64 6.77
N ASN A 167 0.43 -21.09 7.60
CA ASN A 167 0.64 -20.91 9.04
C ASN A 167 2.02 -20.29 9.38
N ASN A 168 2.38 -19.26 8.62
CA ASN A 168 3.71 -18.65 8.70
C ASN A 168 3.74 -17.30 9.43
N ASN A 169 2.59 -16.79 9.83
CA ASN A 169 2.39 -15.52 10.52
C ASN A 169 2.86 -14.27 9.73
N LEU A 170 3.08 -14.40 8.43
CA LEU A 170 3.59 -13.33 7.57
C LEU A 170 2.65 -12.99 6.43
N THR A 171 2.14 -14.01 5.76
CA THR A 171 1.33 -13.87 4.56
C THR A 171 -0.02 -14.52 4.74
N GLY A 172 -1.00 -14.13 3.95
CA GLY A 172 -2.33 -14.72 4.00
C GLY A 172 -3.26 -14.06 3.00
N PHE A 173 -4.42 -14.66 2.83
CA PHE A 173 -5.51 -14.11 2.02
C PHE A 173 -6.50 -13.38 2.91
N ARG A 174 -7.10 -12.32 2.38
CA ARG A 174 -8.22 -11.62 3.00
C ARG A 174 -9.38 -11.58 2.02
N PHE A 175 -10.54 -12.06 2.45
CA PHE A 175 -11.78 -11.99 1.70
C PHE A 175 -12.78 -11.14 2.47
N VAL A 176 -13.49 -10.26 1.77
CA VAL A 176 -14.42 -9.29 2.35
C VAL A 176 -15.78 -9.45 1.73
N GLY A 177 -16.78 -9.73 2.57
CA GLY A 177 -18.19 -9.80 2.18
C GLY A 177 -18.96 -8.55 2.64
N HIS A 178 -19.90 -8.11 1.82
CA HIS A 178 -20.61 -6.85 1.96
C HIS A 178 -22.13 -7.05 2.01
N PRO A 179 -22.92 -6.20 2.69
CA PRO A 179 -24.38 -6.38 2.78
C PRO A 179 -25.11 -6.37 1.43
N ASN A 180 -24.47 -5.84 0.37
CA ASN A 180 -25.01 -5.83 -1.00
C ASN A 180 -24.60 -7.06 -1.84
N GLY A 181 -24.00 -8.09 -1.26
CA GLY A 181 -23.45 -9.22 -2.01
C GLY A 181 -22.19 -8.90 -2.80
N LEU A 182 -21.53 -7.77 -2.52
CA LEU A 182 -20.26 -7.42 -3.13
C LEU A 182 -19.11 -8.16 -2.44
N ARG A 183 -18.04 -8.35 -3.20
CA ARG A 183 -16.79 -8.91 -2.72
C ARG A 183 -15.62 -7.95 -2.92
N ALA A 184 -14.66 -8.02 -2.02
CA ALA A 184 -13.30 -7.54 -2.23
C ALA A 184 -12.33 -8.53 -1.65
N ASP A 185 -11.16 -8.63 -2.22
CA ASP A 185 -10.12 -9.53 -1.74
C ASP A 185 -8.74 -8.91 -1.80
N ALA A 186 -7.82 -9.50 -1.05
CA ALA A 186 -6.46 -9.03 -0.94
C ALA A 186 -5.53 -10.13 -0.45
N VAL A 187 -4.23 -9.91 -0.63
CA VAL A 187 -3.19 -10.72 0.00
C VAL A 187 -2.34 -9.89 0.96
N TYR A 188 -1.99 -10.48 2.08
CA TYR A 188 -0.98 -9.93 2.97
C TYR A 188 0.41 -10.26 2.44
N GLU A 189 1.14 -9.25 2.00
CA GLU A 189 2.57 -9.36 1.63
C GLU A 189 3.46 -9.55 2.86
N ASN A 190 3.01 -8.97 3.95
CA ASN A 190 3.51 -9.08 5.31
C ASN A 190 2.45 -8.57 6.27
N PRO A 191 2.57 -8.75 7.61
CA PRO A 191 1.53 -8.33 8.56
C PRO A 191 1.17 -6.83 8.53
N GLY A 192 2.03 -5.99 7.98
CA GLY A 192 1.79 -4.53 7.89
C GLY A 192 1.42 -4.02 6.51
N THR A 193 1.35 -4.89 5.50
CA THR A 193 1.11 -4.49 4.10
C THR A 193 0.09 -5.42 3.45
N VAL A 194 -0.99 -4.84 2.98
CA VAL A 194 -2.07 -5.54 2.26
C VAL A 194 -2.06 -5.07 0.82
N ASN A 195 -2.00 -6.02 -0.12
CA ASN A 195 -2.12 -5.77 -1.54
C ASN A 195 -3.57 -6.02 -1.99
N TRP A 196 -4.31 -4.95 -2.23
CA TRP A 196 -5.71 -4.96 -2.70
C TRP A 196 -5.85 -5.08 -4.22
N ASN A 197 -4.74 -5.23 -4.95
CA ASN A 197 -4.78 -5.44 -6.40
C ASN A 197 -4.79 -6.94 -6.77
N TRP A 198 -4.72 -7.82 -5.78
CA TRP A 198 -4.92 -9.24 -6.01
C TRP A 198 -6.41 -9.52 -6.21
N ASP A 199 -6.76 -10.28 -7.22
CA ASP A 199 -8.14 -10.62 -7.59
C ASP A 199 -8.28 -12.15 -7.67
N GLY A 200 -9.05 -12.71 -6.74
CA GLY A 200 -9.35 -14.13 -6.64
C GLY A 200 -10.71 -14.48 -7.24
N ILE A 201 -10.87 -15.70 -7.73
CA ILE A 201 -12.17 -16.19 -8.17
C ILE A 201 -12.88 -16.91 -7.01
N TRP A 202 -13.93 -16.30 -6.46
CA TRP A 202 -14.75 -16.80 -5.37
C TRP A 202 -16.16 -16.20 -5.42
N GLU A 203 -17.08 -16.71 -4.62
CA GLU A 203 -18.48 -16.33 -4.66
C GLU A 203 -18.97 -15.84 -3.29
N THR A 204 -19.86 -14.86 -3.29
CA THR A 204 -20.58 -14.39 -2.11
C THR A 204 -21.92 -13.79 -2.51
N ASP A 205 -22.90 -13.93 -1.63
CA ASP A 205 -24.13 -13.18 -1.68
C ASP A 205 -24.60 -12.81 -0.26
N SER A 206 -25.45 -11.79 -0.15
CA SER A 206 -25.87 -11.23 1.14
C SER A 206 -27.30 -10.71 1.07
N ARG A 207 -27.98 -10.70 2.24
CA ARG A 207 -29.33 -10.13 2.38
C ARG A 207 -29.47 -9.32 3.65
N ILE A 208 -30.10 -8.17 3.55
CA ILE A 208 -30.52 -7.36 4.69
C ILE A 208 -31.96 -7.70 5.04
N ASP A 209 -32.25 -7.91 6.32
CA ASP A 209 -33.59 -8.18 6.85
C ASP A 209 -33.90 -7.36 8.13
N GLU A 210 -35.03 -7.63 8.78
CA GLU A 210 -35.51 -6.89 9.95
C GLU A 210 -34.61 -7.08 11.20
N ALA A 211 -33.72 -8.09 11.23
CA ALA A 211 -32.86 -8.39 12.38
C ALA A 211 -31.38 -8.05 12.14
N GLY A 212 -31.04 -7.57 10.92
CA GLY A 212 -29.67 -7.25 10.52
C GLY A 212 -29.39 -7.69 9.09
N TRP A 213 -28.32 -8.46 8.88
CA TRP A 213 -27.98 -9.00 7.57
C TRP A 213 -27.30 -10.36 7.66
N THR A 214 -27.34 -11.08 6.55
CA THR A 214 -26.69 -12.36 6.37
C THR A 214 -25.76 -12.33 5.18
N THR A 215 -24.74 -13.16 5.18
CA THR A 215 -23.85 -13.36 4.04
C THR A 215 -23.39 -14.80 3.97
N GLU A 216 -23.18 -15.28 2.76
CA GLU A 216 -22.56 -16.56 2.45
C GLU A 216 -21.37 -16.36 1.54
N ILE A 217 -20.30 -17.11 1.76
CA ILE A 217 -19.04 -17.05 1.04
C ILE A 217 -18.60 -18.47 0.69
N ALA A 218 -18.23 -18.70 -0.56
CA ALA A 218 -17.63 -19.94 -1.04
C ALA A 218 -16.29 -19.62 -1.73
N ILE A 219 -15.19 -20.10 -1.16
CA ILE A 219 -13.83 -19.89 -1.66
C ILE A 219 -13.31 -21.22 -2.19
N PRO A 220 -13.13 -21.37 -3.52
CA PRO A 220 -12.56 -22.58 -4.10
C PRO A 220 -11.11 -22.75 -3.67
N PHE A 221 -10.70 -23.96 -3.25
CA PHE A 221 -9.29 -24.21 -2.90
C PHE A 221 -8.33 -24.00 -4.07
N ILE A 222 -8.79 -24.13 -5.30
CA ILE A 222 -8.00 -23.79 -6.49
C ILE A 222 -7.60 -22.30 -6.54
N THR A 223 -8.34 -21.40 -5.86
CA THR A 223 -8.00 -19.96 -5.76
C THR A 223 -6.84 -19.73 -4.80
N LEU A 224 -6.69 -20.58 -3.79
CA LEU A 224 -5.70 -20.45 -2.73
C LEU A 224 -4.37 -21.12 -3.12
N ASN A 225 -3.29 -20.57 -2.63
CA ASN A 225 -2.02 -21.27 -2.50
C ASN A 225 -1.90 -21.70 -1.03
N PHE A 226 -1.65 -22.97 -0.77
CA PHE A 226 -1.61 -23.52 0.59
C PHE A 226 -0.58 -24.64 0.71
N ASP A 227 -0.19 -24.95 1.93
CA ASP A 227 0.61 -26.12 2.23
C ASP A 227 -0.29 -27.34 2.40
N PRO A 228 -0.24 -28.32 1.48
CA PRO A 228 -1.11 -29.51 1.58
C PRO A 228 -0.76 -30.44 2.75
N GLU A 229 0.41 -30.25 3.38
CA GLU A 229 0.85 -31.03 4.55
C GLU A 229 0.61 -30.29 5.87
N ALA A 230 0.07 -29.05 5.83
CA ALA A 230 -0.21 -28.30 7.03
C ALA A 230 -1.48 -28.81 7.73
N ASP A 231 -1.36 -29.21 8.99
CA ASP A 231 -2.47 -29.64 9.84
C ASP A 231 -3.30 -28.47 10.38
N GLU A 232 -2.75 -27.27 10.35
CA GLU A 232 -3.33 -26.04 10.90
C GLU A 232 -3.07 -24.85 9.99
N TRP A 233 -4.07 -23.97 9.87
CA TRP A 233 -3.97 -22.69 9.21
C TRP A 233 -4.10 -21.56 10.22
N GLY A 234 -3.41 -20.44 9.99
CA GLY A 234 -3.71 -19.20 10.68
C GLY A 234 -5.08 -18.69 10.22
N PHE A 235 -5.96 -18.39 11.16
CA PHE A 235 -7.34 -18.03 10.87
C PHE A 235 -7.81 -16.88 11.74
N SER A 236 -8.48 -15.90 11.13
CA SER A 236 -9.22 -14.88 11.86
C SER A 236 -10.38 -14.37 11.01
N LEU A 237 -11.35 -13.76 11.66
CA LEU A 237 -12.45 -13.07 11.03
C LEU A 237 -12.88 -11.85 11.85
N GLY A 238 -13.68 -10.99 11.24
CA GLY A 238 -14.18 -9.82 11.91
C GLY A 238 -15.34 -9.14 11.18
N ARG A 239 -15.85 -8.09 11.82
CA ARG A 239 -16.96 -7.28 11.33
C ARG A 239 -16.63 -5.80 11.53
N GLU A 240 -16.95 -4.99 10.53
CA GLU A 240 -16.95 -3.54 10.62
C GLU A 240 -18.39 -3.03 10.68
N ILE A 241 -18.70 -2.18 11.66
CA ILE A 241 -19.99 -1.50 11.81
C ILE A 241 -19.76 -0.02 11.54
N ALA A 242 -20.08 0.39 10.30
CA ALA A 242 -19.66 1.68 9.78
C ALA A 242 -20.24 2.87 10.57
N ARG A 243 -21.53 2.85 10.91
CA ARG A 243 -22.18 3.96 11.63
C ARG A 243 -21.55 4.24 13.00
N ASP A 244 -21.06 3.19 13.68
CA ASP A 244 -20.48 3.29 15.03
C ASP A 244 -18.95 3.43 14.99
N ASN A 245 -18.36 3.37 13.79
CA ASN A 245 -16.92 3.35 13.58
C ASN A 245 -16.25 2.28 14.47
N GLU A 246 -16.90 1.10 14.50
CA GLU A 246 -16.55 -0.03 15.35
C GLU A 246 -15.98 -1.16 14.49
N SER A 247 -14.82 -1.67 14.91
CA SER A 247 -14.17 -2.83 14.34
C SER A 247 -14.16 -3.97 15.34
N LEU A 248 -14.64 -5.14 14.93
CA LEU A 248 -14.69 -6.37 15.71
C LEU A 248 -13.76 -7.42 15.09
N ALA A 249 -13.15 -8.23 15.92
CA ALA A 249 -12.37 -9.40 15.49
C ALA A 249 -12.55 -10.58 16.44
N TRP A 250 -12.41 -11.79 15.91
CA TRP A 250 -12.32 -13.01 16.70
C TRP A 250 -10.96 -13.14 17.40
N SER A 251 -9.89 -12.75 16.69
CA SER A 251 -8.52 -12.75 17.20
C SER A 251 -7.84 -11.44 16.84
N SER A 252 -7.19 -10.80 17.81
CA SER A 252 -6.42 -9.59 17.58
C SER A 252 -5.35 -9.39 18.66
N PHE A 253 -4.33 -8.59 18.35
CA PHE A 253 -3.34 -8.16 19.33
C PHE A 253 -3.00 -6.69 19.09
N ASN A 254 -3.04 -5.87 20.16
CA ASN A 254 -2.74 -4.43 20.08
C ASN A 254 -3.49 -3.74 18.93
N ARG A 255 -4.81 -4.00 18.82
CA ARG A 255 -5.71 -3.47 17.79
C ARG A 255 -5.32 -3.85 16.34
N ASN A 256 -4.51 -4.88 16.16
CA ASN A 256 -4.20 -5.42 14.86
C ASN A 256 -4.87 -6.77 14.66
N ASN A 257 -5.41 -6.97 13.47
CA ASN A 257 -5.90 -8.23 12.97
C ASN A 257 -5.24 -8.49 11.62
N ASN A 258 -4.31 -9.42 11.60
CA ASN A 258 -3.51 -9.79 10.44
C ASN A 258 -2.92 -11.20 10.66
N PRO A 259 -2.21 -11.81 9.72
CA PRO A 259 -1.67 -13.16 9.88
C PRO A 259 -0.87 -13.38 11.17
N SER A 260 -0.08 -12.39 11.64
CA SER A 260 0.74 -12.55 12.86
C SER A 260 -0.06 -12.52 14.18
N THR A 261 -1.34 -12.14 14.11
CA THR A 261 -2.25 -12.06 15.27
C THR A 261 -3.43 -13.02 15.12
N ALA A 262 -3.44 -13.85 14.09
CA ALA A 262 -4.48 -14.82 13.83
C ALA A 262 -4.53 -15.91 14.91
N GLY A 263 -5.71 -16.49 15.14
CA GLY A 263 -5.90 -17.77 15.82
C GLY A 263 -5.55 -18.94 14.91
N GLN A 264 -5.87 -20.14 15.32
CA GLN A 264 -5.60 -21.38 14.59
C GLN A 264 -6.88 -22.08 14.15
N ALA A 265 -6.93 -22.50 12.89
CA ALA A 265 -7.95 -23.40 12.35
C ALA A 265 -7.33 -24.75 12.04
N SER A 266 -7.92 -25.83 12.54
CA SER A 266 -7.53 -27.21 12.28
C SER A 266 -8.63 -27.98 11.57
N GLY A 267 -8.33 -29.18 11.10
CA GLY A 267 -9.29 -30.10 10.49
C GLY A 267 -9.37 -30.02 8.97
N ILE A 268 -8.75 -29.06 8.31
CA ILE A 268 -8.74 -28.94 6.85
C ILE A 268 -7.71 -29.92 6.27
N SER A 269 -8.18 -30.93 5.55
CA SER A 269 -7.33 -31.94 4.91
C SER A 269 -7.99 -32.50 3.66
N ASP A 270 -7.19 -33.14 2.81
CA ASP A 270 -7.66 -33.86 1.60
C ASP A 270 -8.51 -32.94 0.68
N VAL A 271 -8.03 -31.75 0.40
CA VAL A 271 -8.71 -30.76 -0.43
C VAL A 271 -8.22 -30.80 -1.88
N ASN A 272 -9.13 -30.53 -2.82
CA ASN A 272 -8.86 -30.61 -4.24
C ASN A 272 -8.38 -29.26 -4.80
N GLN A 273 -7.23 -29.26 -5.48
CA GLN A 273 -6.70 -28.09 -6.17
C GLN A 273 -7.10 -27.95 -7.63
N GLY A 274 -7.86 -28.91 -8.18
CA GLY A 274 -8.11 -28.99 -9.61
C GLY A 274 -6.81 -29.22 -10.42
N LEU A 275 -6.85 -28.96 -11.71
CA LEU A 275 -5.66 -29.01 -12.59
C LEU A 275 -4.74 -27.81 -12.40
N GLY A 276 -5.21 -26.74 -11.77
CA GLY A 276 -4.47 -25.51 -11.57
C GLY A 276 -4.10 -24.79 -12.86
N LEU A 277 -4.91 -24.94 -13.92
CA LEU A 277 -4.70 -24.31 -15.22
C LEU A 277 -5.77 -23.25 -15.46
N ASP A 278 -5.33 -21.99 -15.57
CA ASP A 278 -6.13 -20.86 -16.02
C ASP A 278 -5.65 -20.39 -17.39
N ILE A 279 -6.57 -20.25 -18.35
CA ILE A 279 -6.32 -19.75 -19.70
C ILE A 279 -7.16 -18.50 -19.89
N VAL A 280 -6.52 -17.35 -20.12
CA VAL A 280 -7.15 -16.02 -20.16
C VAL A 280 -6.90 -15.37 -21.51
N PRO A 281 -7.64 -15.75 -22.57
CA PRO A 281 -7.62 -15.01 -23.82
C PRO A 281 -8.27 -13.65 -23.64
N SER A 282 -7.70 -12.62 -24.28
CA SER A 282 -8.33 -11.33 -24.41
C SER A 282 -8.20 -10.78 -25.84
N VAL A 283 -9.11 -9.91 -26.21
CA VAL A 283 -9.11 -9.24 -27.50
C VAL A 283 -9.38 -7.76 -27.26
N THR A 284 -8.50 -6.92 -27.82
CA THR A 284 -8.62 -5.46 -27.79
C THR A 284 -8.79 -4.95 -29.21
N VAL A 285 -9.77 -4.06 -29.39
CA VAL A 285 -9.96 -3.26 -30.60
C VAL A 285 -9.90 -1.81 -30.20
N ALA A 286 -9.00 -1.05 -30.80
CA ALA A 286 -8.85 0.36 -30.48
C ALA A 286 -8.73 1.21 -31.74
N GLN A 287 -9.27 2.43 -31.67
CA GLN A 287 -9.05 3.48 -32.64
C GLN A 287 -8.52 4.71 -31.93
N LYS A 288 -7.38 5.18 -32.35
CA LYS A 288 -6.73 6.38 -31.83
C LYS A 288 -6.63 7.43 -32.91
N GLU A 289 -7.05 8.66 -32.62
CA GLU A 289 -6.96 9.80 -33.51
C GLU A 289 -6.14 10.91 -32.85
N ASN A 290 -5.07 11.32 -33.52
CA ASN A 290 -4.28 12.49 -33.17
C ASN A 290 -4.71 13.68 -34.03
N HIS A 291 -5.60 14.48 -33.48
CA HIS A 291 -6.19 15.63 -34.16
C HIS A 291 -5.19 16.76 -34.47
N ALA A 292 -4.06 16.82 -33.73
CA ALA A 292 -3.03 17.84 -33.93
C ALA A 292 -2.26 17.65 -35.26
N ILE A 293 -2.12 16.39 -35.71
CA ILE A 293 -1.40 16.04 -36.94
C ILE A 293 -2.32 15.38 -37.96
N GLY A 294 -3.58 15.13 -37.62
CA GLY A 294 -4.56 14.48 -38.53
C GLY A 294 -4.25 13.02 -38.80
N ASP A 295 -3.67 12.30 -37.84
CA ASP A 295 -3.31 10.90 -37.94
C ASP A 295 -4.32 10.01 -37.24
N THR A 296 -4.70 8.90 -37.88
CA THR A 296 -5.64 7.92 -37.27
C THR A 296 -5.00 6.54 -37.36
N SER A 297 -4.98 5.82 -36.27
CA SER A 297 -4.48 4.46 -36.17
C SER A 297 -5.54 3.52 -35.59
N ASP A 298 -5.76 2.40 -36.27
CA ASP A 298 -6.60 1.31 -35.80
C ASP A 298 -5.71 0.20 -35.29
N ARG A 299 -6.11 -0.44 -34.16
CA ARG A 299 -5.37 -1.50 -33.52
C ARG A 299 -6.29 -2.69 -33.23
N PHE A 300 -5.78 -3.89 -33.51
CA PHE A 300 -6.42 -5.16 -33.17
C PHE A 300 -5.39 -6.05 -32.48
N ASP A 301 -5.50 -6.20 -31.17
CA ASP A 301 -4.51 -6.90 -30.36
C ASP A 301 -5.16 -8.09 -29.62
N PRO A 302 -5.00 -9.31 -30.17
CA PRO A 302 -5.28 -10.51 -29.40
C PRO A 302 -4.14 -10.75 -28.40
N SER A 303 -4.46 -11.04 -27.16
CA SER A 303 -3.49 -11.44 -26.13
C SER A 303 -3.92 -12.72 -25.43
N LEU A 304 -2.96 -13.39 -24.81
CA LEU A 304 -3.17 -14.65 -24.13
C LEU A 304 -2.32 -14.70 -22.87
N ASP A 305 -2.98 -14.87 -21.71
CA ASP A 305 -2.31 -15.20 -20.48
C ASP A 305 -2.64 -16.64 -20.09
N VAL A 306 -1.63 -17.37 -19.63
CA VAL A 306 -1.76 -18.77 -19.18
C VAL A 306 -1.10 -18.89 -17.82
N PHE A 307 -1.84 -19.34 -16.83
CA PHE A 307 -1.33 -19.63 -15.49
C PHE A 307 -1.43 -21.12 -15.25
N TYR A 308 -0.35 -21.72 -14.76
CA TYR A 308 -0.32 -23.13 -14.44
C TYR A 308 0.35 -23.38 -13.07
N LYS A 309 -0.34 -24.05 -12.18
CA LYS A 309 0.19 -24.47 -10.89
C LYS A 309 0.98 -25.78 -11.07
N PHE A 310 2.32 -25.69 -11.10
CA PHE A 310 3.19 -26.88 -11.14
C PHE A 310 3.08 -27.70 -9.87
N THR A 311 2.87 -27.04 -8.77
CA THR A 311 2.54 -27.59 -7.45
C THR A 311 1.52 -26.67 -6.79
N PRO A 312 0.89 -27.07 -5.67
CA PRO A 312 0.00 -26.19 -4.89
C PRO A 312 0.58 -24.79 -4.62
N ASN A 313 1.90 -24.71 -4.57
CA ASN A 313 2.64 -23.56 -4.09
C ASN A 313 3.52 -22.90 -5.13
N LEU A 314 3.55 -23.40 -6.37
CA LEU A 314 4.43 -22.89 -7.42
C LEU A 314 3.63 -22.67 -8.71
N THR A 315 3.45 -21.43 -9.10
CA THR A 315 2.68 -21.02 -10.28
C THR A 315 3.61 -20.47 -11.35
N GLY A 316 3.47 -20.95 -12.58
CA GLY A 316 4.04 -20.33 -13.77
C GLY A 316 3.00 -19.51 -14.50
N ALA A 317 3.37 -18.33 -14.94
CA ALA A 317 2.57 -17.47 -15.80
C ALA A 317 3.31 -17.20 -17.11
N LEU A 318 2.61 -17.29 -18.22
CA LEU A 318 3.09 -16.91 -19.55
C LEU A 318 2.12 -15.90 -20.12
N THR A 319 2.63 -14.78 -20.61
CA THR A 319 1.85 -13.77 -21.30
C THR A 319 2.40 -13.54 -22.69
N LEU A 320 1.51 -13.41 -23.67
CA LEU A 320 1.81 -13.16 -25.06
C LEU A 320 1.05 -11.92 -25.52
N ASN A 321 1.76 -10.95 -26.08
CA ASN A 321 1.21 -9.70 -26.60
C ASN A 321 0.32 -8.97 -25.58
N THR A 322 0.89 -8.67 -24.40
CA THR A 322 0.15 -8.10 -23.28
C THR A 322 -0.37 -6.71 -23.60
N ASP A 323 -1.69 -6.51 -23.47
CA ASP A 323 -2.34 -5.22 -23.67
C ASP A 323 -2.73 -4.57 -22.34
N PHE A 324 -2.29 -3.33 -22.14
CA PHE A 324 -2.56 -2.52 -20.94
C PHE A 324 -3.56 -1.39 -21.16
N SER A 325 -4.26 -1.35 -22.29
CA SER A 325 -5.18 -0.27 -22.66
C SER A 325 -6.38 -0.12 -21.74
N ALA A 326 -6.72 -1.17 -21.01
CA ALA A 326 -7.77 -1.14 -19.98
C ALA A 326 -7.24 -0.87 -18.55
N ALA A 327 -5.96 -0.63 -18.35
CA ALA A 327 -5.44 -0.26 -17.04
C ALA A 327 -5.93 1.13 -16.60
N ASP A 328 -6.06 1.33 -15.28
CA ASP A 328 -6.46 2.63 -14.72
C ASP A 328 -5.42 3.71 -15.04
N VAL A 329 -5.89 4.90 -15.37
CA VAL A 329 -5.04 6.07 -15.63
C VAL A 329 -4.55 6.64 -14.29
N ASP A 330 -3.29 7.05 -14.26
CA ASP A 330 -2.71 7.71 -13.09
C ASP A 330 -3.31 9.10 -12.85
N ASN A 331 -3.49 9.44 -11.58
CA ASN A 331 -3.86 10.79 -11.20
C ASN A 331 -2.72 11.77 -11.50
N ARG A 332 -3.05 12.89 -12.13
CA ARG A 332 -2.11 13.97 -12.37
C ARG A 332 -1.62 14.54 -11.04
N GLN A 333 -0.35 14.95 -11.03
CA GLN A 333 0.28 15.56 -9.87
C GLN A 333 1.11 16.78 -10.32
N VAL A 334 1.10 17.84 -9.52
CA VAL A 334 1.97 18.99 -9.73
C VAL A 334 3.25 18.78 -8.92
N ASN A 335 4.37 18.59 -9.60
CA ASN A 335 5.68 18.46 -8.95
C ASN A 335 6.36 19.81 -8.83
N LEU A 336 6.46 20.34 -7.62
CA LEU A 336 7.21 21.53 -7.26
C LEU A 336 8.55 21.20 -6.60
N THR A 337 9.01 19.96 -6.76
CA THR A 337 10.31 19.49 -6.29
C THR A 337 11.20 19.09 -7.45
N ARG A 338 12.50 19.00 -7.22
CA ARG A 338 13.46 18.50 -8.22
C ARG A 338 13.55 16.98 -8.30
N PHE A 339 12.74 16.26 -7.52
CA PHE A 339 12.78 14.80 -7.42
C PHE A 339 11.68 14.15 -8.26
N SER A 340 11.99 13.02 -8.89
CA SER A 340 11.00 12.24 -9.65
C SER A 340 9.89 11.72 -8.76
N LEU A 341 8.67 11.76 -9.28
CA LEU A 341 7.50 11.17 -8.63
C LEU A 341 7.49 9.65 -8.80
N PHE A 342 6.98 8.96 -7.79
CA PHE A 342 6.70 7.53 -7.85
C PHE A 342 5.24 7.31 -8.20
N PHE A 343 4.97 6.42 -9.17
CA PHE A 343 3.61 5.99 -9.54
C PHE A 343 3.47 4.48 -9.26
N PRO A 344 2.40 4.03 -8.60
CA PRO A 344 2.19 2.61 -8.33
C PRO A 344 1.93 1.83 -9.63
N GLU A 345 2.25 0.53 -9.62
CA GLU A 345 1.90 -0.39 -10.72
C GLU A 345 0.37 -0.55 -10.81
N ARG A 346 -0.16 -0.74 -12.03
CA ARG A 346 -1.59 -0.91 -12.30
C ARG A 346 -1.89 -2.03 -13.31
N ARG A 347 -0.87 -2.70 -13.80
CA ARG A 347 -0.96 -3.73 -14.84
C ARG A 347 -1.02 -5.11 -14.20
N ASP A 348 -2.08 -5.87 -14.46
CA ASP A 348 -2.42 -7.13 -13.78
C ASP A 348 -1.28 -8.16 -13.82
N PHE A 349 -0.61 -8.32 -14.97
CA PHE A 349 0.53 -9.24 -15.09
C PHE A 349 1.63 -8.98 -14.07
N PHE A 350 1.93 -7.69 -13.77
CA PHE A 350 2.94 -7.33 -12.79
C PHE A 350 2.43 -7.31 -11.35
N LEU A 351 1.13 -7.06 -11.16
CA LEU A 351 0.51 -7.01 -9.83
C LEU A 351 0.36 -8.39 -9.21
N GLN A 352 0.03 -9.39 -10.01
CA GLN A 352 -0.12 -10.76 -9.52
C GLN A 352 1.21 -11.26 -8.92
N ASP A 353 1.18 -11.77 -7.67
CA ASP A 353 2.34 -12.25 -6.89
C ASP A 353 3.50 -11.23 -6.79
N SER A 354 3.20 -9.92 -6.90
CA SER A 354 4.21 -8.85 -6.83
C SER A 354 4.92 -8.79 -5.48
N GLU A 355 4.26 -9.24 -4.41
CA GLU A 355 4.80 -9.31 -3.05
C GLU A 355 6.08 -10.17 -2.95
N ILE A 356 6.22 -11.19 -3.81
CA ILE A 356 7.40 -12.05 -3.84
C ILE A 356 8.65 -11.24 -4.20
N PHE A 357 8.52 -10.21 -5.05
CA PHE A 357 9.61 -9.34 -5.48
C PHE A 357 9.88 -8.18 -4.52
N SER A 358 9.11 -8.05 -3.43
CA SER A 358 9.34 -7.02 -2.43
C SER A 358 10.72 -7.15 -1.78
N PHE A 359 11.37 -6.01 -1.44
CA PHE A 359 12.75 -5.97 -0.97
C PHE A 359 12.95 -4.95 0.13
N GLY A 360 13.59 -5.35 1.23
CA GLY A 360 14.13 -4.46 2.26
C GLY A 360 13.13 -3.55 2.97
N GLY A 361 11.81 -3.87 2.97
CA GLY A 361 10.77 -2.99 3.50
C GLY A 361 10.61 -1.68 2.71
N LEU A 362 11.17 -1.63 1.48
CA LEU A 362 10.97 -0.53 0.55
C LEU A 362 9.57 -0.61 -0.04
N SER A 363 8.91 0.52 -0.17
CA SER A 363 7.56 0.61 -0.71
C SER A 363 7.40 1.86 -1.58
N GLY A 364 6.44 1.81 -2.48
CA GLY A 364 6.19 2.86 -3.45
C GLY A 364 5.60 4.15 -2.90
N GLY A 365 6.16 4.70 -1.82
CA GLY A 365 5.66 5.96 -1.29
C GLY A 365 6.49 6.54 -0.15
N GLY A 366 6.53 7.87 -0.08
CA GLY A 366 7.15 8.61 1.00
C GLY A 366 8.67 8.40 1.11
N PHE A 367 9.18 8.29 2.34
CA PHE A 367 10.62 8.18 2.63
C PHE A 367 11.21 6.79 2.34
N ASN A 368 10.39 5.81 1.99
CA ASN A 368 10.80 4.43 1.76
C ASN A 368 10.90 4.06 0.28
N SER A 369 10.72 5.01 -0.63
CA SER A 369 10.69 4.76 -2.07
C SER A 369 12.03 4.88 -2.77
N ASN A 370 13.11 5.25 -2.06
CA ASN A 370 14.41 5.46 -2.68
C ASN A 370 15.30 4.22 -2.59
N GLY A 371 15.82 3.76 -3.73
CA GLY A 371 16.66 2.57 -3.82
C GLY A 371 15.87 1.25 -3.98
N ILE A 372 14.69 1.28 -4.59
CA ILE A 372 13.92 0.07 -4.94
C ILE A 372 14.65 -0.67 -6.06
N PRO A 373 15.04 -1.95 -5.88
CA PRO A 373 15.81 -2.68 -6.90
C PRO A 373 14.99 -3.08 -8.13
N PHE A 374 13.70 -3.32 -7.94
CA PHE A 374 12.78 -3.68 -9.01
C PHE A 374 11.49 -2.87 -8.94
N TYR A 375 11.19 -2.16 -10.02
CA TYR A 375 10.01 -1.34 -10.23
C TYR A 375 9.46 -1.62 -11.62
N SER A 376 8.40 -2.41 -11.70
CA SER A 376 7.86 -2.96 -12.94
C SER A 376 7.48 -1.90 -13.98
N ARG A 377 7.14 -0.68 -13.56
CA ARG A 377 6.85 0.44 -14.50
C ARG A 377 8.07 0.95 -15.30
N ARG A 378 9.27 0.48 -14.99
CA ARG A 378 10.42 0.67 -15.91
C ARG A 378 10.26 -0.13 -17.19
N ILE A 379 9.54 -1.25 -17.14
CA ILE A 379 9.28 -2.15 -18.28
C ILE A 379 8.00 -1.69 -18.99
N GLY A 380 8.01 -1.65 -20.33
CA GLY A 380 6.83 -1.33 -21.15
C GLY A 380 6.44 0.14 -21.18
N LEU A 381 7.36 1.06 -20.82
CA LEU A 381 7.16 2.51 -20.94
C LEU A 381 8.41 3.18 -21.50
N ASP A 382 8.26 4.08 -22.47
CA ASP A 382 9.36 4.96 -22.92
C ASP A 382 9.48 6.14 -21.95
N PRO A 383 10.57 6.27 -21.17
CA PRO A 383 10.73 7.33 -20.18
C PRO A 383 10.83 8.74 -20.78
N ARG A 384 11.11 8.86 -22.10
CA ARG A 384 11.22 10.14 -22.80
C ARG A 384 9.87 10.70 -23.22
N THR A 385 8.95 9.82 -23.62
CA THR A 385 7.65 10.19 -24.18
C THR A 385 6.49 9.85 -23.25
N GLY A 386 6.69 8.92 -22.30
CA GLY A 386 5.63 8.33 -21.48
C GLY A 386 4.73 7.35 -22.26
N ASN A 387 5.05 7.08 -23.52
CA ASN A 387 4.26 6.17 -24.33
C ASN A 387 4.46 4.71 -23.92
N PRO A 388 3.43 3.88 -24.01
CA PRO A 388 3.57 2.43 -23.84
C PRO A 388 4.53 1.83 -24.87
N VAL A 389 5.28 0.82 -24.47
CA VAL A 389 6.09 -0.07 -25.32
C VAL A 389 5.52 -1.46 -25.18
N ASP A 390 5.31 -2.13 -26.30
CA ASP A 390 4.69 -3.45 -26.31
C ASP A 390 5.55 -4.49 -25.57
N LEU A 391 4.90 -5.41 -24.88
CA LEU A 391 5.53 -6.59 -24.30
C LEU A 391 5.18 -7.80 -25.17
N GLU A 392 6.16 -8.27 -25.94
CA GLU A 392 5.96 -9.37 -26.88
C GLU A 392 5.71 -10.68 -26.13
N VAL A 393 6.58 -10.99 -25.16
CA VAL A 393 6.52 -12.19 -24.35
C VAL A 393 6.92 -11.87 -22.90
N GLY A 394 6.13 -12.35 -21.95
CA GLY A 394 6.46 -12.31 -20.54
C GLY A 394 6.32 -13.70 -19.91
N GLY A 395 7.31 -14.11 -19.14
CA GLY A 395 7.28 -15.33 -18.35
C GLY A 395 7.53 -15.03 -16.87
N LYS A 396 6.70 -15.61 -15.99
CA LYS A 396 6.86 -15.45 -14.54
C LYS A 396 6.71 -16.81 -13.87
N LEU A 397 7.58 -17.09 -12.90
CA LEU A 397 7.50 -18.25 -12.01
C LEU A 397 7.52 -17.73 -10.58
N THR A 398 6.47 -17.97 -9.83
CA THR A 398 6.29 -17.44 -8.47
C THR A 398 5.75 -18.52 -7.55
N GLY A 399 6.14 -18.47 -6.29
CA GLY A 399 5.60 -19.40 -5.31
C GLY A 399 6.59 -19.81 -4.24
N ARG A 400 6.38 -21.01 -3.67
CA ARG A 400 7.18 -21.53 -2.55
C ARG A 400 7.76 -22.91 -2.84
N ILE A 401 8.95 -23.14 -2.29
CA ILE A 401 9.63 -24.43 -2.24
C ILE A 401 9.66 -24.87 -0.77
N GLY A 402 8.85 -25.86 -0.43
CA GLY A 402 8.58 -26.21 0.97
C GLY A 402 7.90 -25.03 1.70
N ASN A 403 7.97 -25.02 3.03
CA ASN A 403 7.23 -24.06 3.86
C ASN A 403 7.96 -22.76 4.12
N SER A 404 9.26 -22.69 3.82
CA SER A 404 10.11 -21.58 4.29
C SER A 404 10.73 -20.74 3.18
N ILE A 405 10.81 -21.23 1.95
CA ILE A 405 11.50 -20.54 0.85
C ILE A 405 10.48 -20.05 -0.17
N SER A 406 10.40 -18.75 -0.39
CA SER A 406 9.66 -18.18 -1.52
C SER A 406 10.61 -17.85 -2.66
N VAL A 407 10.18 -18.10 -3.90
CA VAL A 407 10.96 -17.86 -5.12
C VAL A 407 10.13 -17.09 -6.13
N GLY A 408 10.78 -16.16 -6.82
CA GLY A 408 10.22 -15.43 -7.95
C GLY A 408 11.26 -15.30 -9.07
N ALA A 409 10.85 -15.56 -10.29
CA ALA A 409 11.61 -15.27 -11.49
C ALA A 409 10.68 -14.62 -12.51
N LEU A 410 11.09 -13.52 -13.09
CA LEU A 410 10.38 -12.79 -14.13
C LEU A 410 11.34 -12.55 -15.30
N MET A 411 10.90 -12.85 -16.51
CA MET A 411 11.60 -12.52 -17.75
C MET A 411 10.60 -11.85 -18.69
N VAL A 412 10.99 -10.74 -19.29
CA VAL A 412 10.17 -10.00 -20.25
C VAL A 412 11.01 -9.61 -21.46
N GLN A 413 10.45 -9.87 -22.64
CA GLN A 413 10.93 -9.34 -23.90
C GLN A 413 10.08 -8.12 -24.28
N GLN A 414 10.71 -6.98 -24.32
CA GLN A 414 10.12 -5.70 -24.71
C GLN A 414 10.31 -5.49 -26.21
N GLY A 415 9.29 -4.98 -26.88
CA GLY A 415 9.35 -4.67 -28.29
C GLY A 415 10.24 -3.47 -28.62
N ASP A 416 10.45 -3.24 -29.91
CA ASP A 416 11.22 -2.13 -30.44
C ASP A 416 10.53 -0.79 -30.16
N ARG A 417 11.35 0.26 -30.01
CA ARG A 417 10.89 1.64 -29.96
C ARG A 417 11.80 2.56 -30.76
N VAL A 418 11.38 3.78 -31.00
CA VAL A 418 12.16 4.75 -31.79
C VAL A 418 13.56 4.95 -31.19
N GLY A 419 14.58 4.44 -31.89
CA GLY A 419 15.99 4.57 -31.56
C GLY A 419 16.51 3.59 -30.52
N LEU A 420 15.76 2.54 -30.20
CA LEU A 420 16.20 1.43 -29.34
C LEU A 420 15.50 0.13 -29.77
N ASP A 421 16.29 -0.89 -30.10
CA ASP A 421 15.80 -2.24 -30.35
C ASP A 421 15.20 -2.84 -29.09
N GLY A 422 14.38 -3.86 -29.24
CA GLY A 422 13.75 -4.57 -28.11
C GLY A 422 14.75 -5.07 -27.08
N GLN A 423 14.38 -4.99 -25.80
CA GLN A 423 15.26 -5.37 -24.70
C GLN A 423 14.69 -6.54 -23.91
N ASP A 424 15.56 -7.48 -23.58
CA ASP A 424 15.27 -8.58 -22.67
C ASP A 424 15.66 -8.17 -21.25
N VAL A 425 14.77 -8.41 -20.29
CA VAL A 425 15.03 -8.12 -18.87
C VAL A 425 14.68 -9.31 -18.00
N PHE A 426 15.45 -9.49 -16.93
CA PHE A 426 15.28 -10.57 -15.98
C PHE A 426 15.28 -10.07 -14.55
N VAL A 427 14.40 -10.62 -13.69
CA VAL A 427 14.37 -10.42 -12.24
C VAL A 427 14.29 -11.77 -11.55
N GLY A 428 15.23 -12.04 -10.64
CA GLY A 428 15.23 -13.21 -9.79
C GLY A 428 15.14 -12.81 -8.32
N ARG A 429 14.29 -13.46 -7.55
CA ARG A 429 14.08 -13.24 -6.12
C ARG A 429 14.02 -14.57 -5.39
N ALA A 430 14.72 -14.68 -4.27
CA ALA A 430 14.53 -15.78 -3.32
C ALA A 430 14.51 -15.23 -1.89
N THR A 431 13.56 -15.69 -1.09
CA THR A 431 13.47 -15.32 0.33
C THR A 431 13.29 -16.57 1.19
N ALA A 432 13.80 -16.52 2.42
CA ALA A 432 13.62 -17.56 3.40
C ALA A 432 13.02 -16.99 4.68
N ASN A 433 11.97 -17.63 5.20
CA ASN A 433 11.46 -17.34 6.52
C ASN A 433 12.47 -17.81 7.56
N VAL A 434 12.80 -16.93 8.47
CA VAL A 434 13.78 -17.18 9.55
C VAL A 434 13.21 -16.65 10.86
N LEU A 435 13.56 -17.29 11.97
CA LEU A 435 12.91 -17.00 13.25
C LEU A 435 11.39 -17.24 13.15
N SER A 436 10.60 -16.64 14.05
CA SER A 436 9.14 -16.84 14.06
C SER A 436 8.38 -15.96 13.06
N GLU A 437 8.85 -14.75 12.80
CA GLU A 437 8.13 -13.72 12.02
C GLU A 437 9.09 -12.92 11.12
N SER A 438 10.28 -13.43 10.84
CA SER A 438 11.31 -12.67 10.13
C SER A 438 11.65 -13.31 8.79
N ARG A 439 12.21 -12.52 7.88
CA ARG A 439 12.53 -12.96 6.52
C ARG A 439 13.89 -12.44 6.10
N MET A 440 14.67 -13.25 5.39
CA MET A 440 15.87 -12.82 4.69
C MET A 440 15.75 -13.13 3.20
N GLY A 441 16.47 -12.39 2.35
CA GLY A 441 16.33 -12.61 0.93
C GLY A 441 17.51 -12.11 0.08
N ILE A 442 17.49 -12.54 -1.18
CA ILE A 442 18.38 -12.08 -2.24
C ILE A 442 17.56 -11.72 -3.46
N ILE A 443 17.93 -10.64 -4.14
CA ILE A 443 17.36 -10.22 -5.42
C ILE A 443 18.48 -10.01 -6.43
N MET A 444 18.18 -10.33 -7.70
CA MET A 444 19.03 -10.03 -8.85
C MET A 444 18.16 -9.43 -9.94
N THR A 445 18.62 -8.37 -10.60
CA THR A 445 18.05 -7.87 -11.84
C THR A 445 19.12 -7.80 -12.91
N GLU A 446 18.75 -8.08 -14.17
CA GLU A 446 19.66 -8.07 -15.32
C GLU A 446 18.96 -7.41 -16.51
N GLY A 447 19.69 -6.53 -17.19
CA GLY A 447 19.23 -5.73 -18.32
C GLY A 447 18.77 -4.33 -17.94
N ASP A 448 18.69 -3.49 -18.96
CA ASP A 448 18.11 -2.13 -18.85
C ASP A 448 17.00 -1.99 -19.91
N PRO A 449 15.74 -1.83 -19.48
CA PRO A 449 14.61 -1.67 -20.41
C PRO A 449 14.71 -0.40 -21.25
N ASN A 450 15.63 0.53 -20.91
CA ASN A 450 15.73 1.86 -21.50
C ASN A 450 17.04 2.14 -22.22
N SER A 451 17.97 1.18 -22.21
CA SER A 451 19.30 1.33 -22.82
C SER A 451 19.78 0.00 -23.39
N VAL A 452 20.72 0.05 -24.33
CA VAL A 452 21.51 -1.12 -24.79
C VAL A 452 22.67 -1.45 -23.85
N THR A 453 22.83 -0.68 -22.78
CA THR A 453 23.91 -0.87 -21.81
C THR A 453 23.55 -2.00 -20.87
N ASP A 454 24.43 -2.98 -20.72
CA ASP A 454 24.22 -4.04 -19.75
C ASP A 454 24.30 -3.48 -18.32
N SER A 455 23.29 -3.79 -17.52
CA SER A 455 23.22 -3.43 -16.10
C SER A 455 22.73 -4.61 -15.28
N THR A 456 23.49 -4.96 -14.25
CA THR A 456 23.15 -6.01 -13.29
C THR A 456 23.07 -5.41 -11.90
N LEU A 457 22.05 -5.79 -11.13
CA LEU A 457 21.96 -5.47 -9.71
C LEU A 457 21.86 -6.74 -8.90
N ILE A 458 22.61 -6.81 -7.79
CA ILE A 458 22.45 -7.83 -6.77
C ILE A 458 22.18 -7.17 -5.44
N GLY A 459 21.16 -7.63 -4.73
CA GLY A 459 20.76 -7.13 -3.42
C GLY A 459 20.48 -8.24 -2.43
N THR A 460 20.70 -7.95 -1.15
CA THR A 460 20.33 -8.82 -0.02
C THR A 460 19.56 -8.02 1.00
N ASP A 461 18.56 -8.63 1.64
CA ASP A 461 17.77 -7.99 2.67
C ASP A 461 17.48 -8.91 3.85
N PHE A 462 17.25 -8.31 5.01
CA PHE A 462 16.77 -8.96 6.21
C PHE A 462 15.70 -8.10 6.86
N ILE A 463 14.52 -8.66 7.03
CA ILE A 463 13.37 -8.03 7.68
C ILE A 463 13.16 -8.77 9.00
N TYR A 464 13.48 -8.10 10.11
CA TYR A 464 13.20 -8.58 11.44
C TYR A 464 11.81 -8.15 11.88
N ARG A 465 11.04 -9.06 12.43
CA ARG A 465 9.73 -8.78 13.03
C ARG A 465 9.59 -9.50 14.35
N ASN A 466 8.99 -8.80 15.31
CA ASN A 466 8.52 -9.35 16.56
C ASN A 466 7.25 -8.59 16.94
N THR A 467 6.10 -9.12 16.55
CA THR A 467 4.79 -8.51 16.79
C THR A 467 4.47 -8.39 18.27
N ARG A 468 4.99 -9.32 19.08
CA ARG A 468 4.78 -9.40 20.53
C ARG A 468 6.05 -9.08 21.31
N PHE A 469 6.77 -8.02 20.89
CA PHE A 469 7.96 -7.56 21.59
C PHE A 469 7.67 -7.19 23.05
N SER A 470 6.49 -6.62 23.30
CA SER A 470 5.90 -6.45 24.64
C SER A 470 4.38 -6.54 24.52
N ASP A 471 3.66 -6.47 25.63
CA ASP A 471 2.20 -6.52 25.67
C ASP A 471 1.51 -5.45 24.82
N THR A 472 2.21 -4.37 24.46
CA THR A 472 1.65 -3.22 23.76
C THR A 472 2.46 -2.77 22.54
N HIS A 473 3.63 -3.33 22.30
CA HIS A 473 4.51 -2.88 21.22
C HIS A 473 5.02 -4.03 20.38
N SER A 474 5.10 -3.78 19.08
CA SER A 474 5.86 -4.56 18.12
C SER A 474 7.21 -3.90 17.81
N LEU A 475 8.22 -4.71 17.51
CA LEU A 475 9.54 -4.28 17.06
C LEU A 475 9.80 -4.80 15.66
N THR A 476 10.12 -3.91 14.74
CA THR A 476 10.51 -4.28 13.36
C THR A 476 11.85 -3.67 12.99
N GLY A 477 12.59 -4.36 12.10
CA GLY A 477 13.85 -3.85 11.55
C GLY A 477 13.95 -4.22 10.09
N ASP A 478 14.31 -3.27 9.23
CA ASP A 478 14.51 -3.48 7.80
C ASP A 478 15.95 -3.13 7.47
N TYR A 479 16.70 -4.12 6.96
CA TYR A 479 18.12 -4.01 6.64
C TYR A 479 18.34 -4.52 5.23
N TRP A 480 19.04 -3.75 4.40
CA TRP A 480 19.36 -4.20 3.05
C TRP A 480 20.68 -3.63 2.53
N TYR A 481 21.26 -4.34 1.58
CA TYR A 481 22.44 -3.96 0.81
C TYR A 481 22.20 -4.28 -0.66
N GLN A 482 22.62 -3.39 -1.55
CA GLN A 482 22.54 -3.55 -2.99
C GLN A 482 23.82 -3.04 -3.65
N GLN A 483 24.15 -3.62 -4.80
CA GLN A 483 25.21 -3.16 -5.67
C GLN A 483 24.75 -3.30 -7.12
N THR A 484 24.91 -2.22 -7.89
CA THR A 484 24.79 -2.25 -9.35
C THR A 484 26.16 -2.44 -9.99
N ASP A 485 26.16 -3.04 -11.17
CA ASP A 485 27.32 -3.16 -12.07
C ASP A 485 26.82 -2.82 -13.47
N THR A 486 27.12 -1.62 -13.95
CA THR A 486 26.65 -1.10 -15.24
C THR A 486 27.86 -0.83 -16.13
N ASP A 487 27.84 -1.37 -17.34
CA ASP A 487 28.94 -1.24 -18.30
C ASP A 487 29.33 0.21 -18.56
N GLY A 488 30.63 0.48 -18.42
CA GLY A 488 31.21 1.83 -18.64
C GLY A 488 31.03 2.80 -17.46
N VAL A 489 30.31 2.44 -16.40
CA VAL A 489 30.16 3.27 -15.20
C VAL A 489 31.26 2.96 -14.21
N VAL A 490 31.95 4.02 -13.75
CA VAL A 490 33.06 3.92 -12.77
C VAL A 490 32.73 4.84 -11.59
N GLY A 491 32.64 4.25 -10.40
CA GLY A 491 32.34 5.00 -9.19
C GLY A 491 31.71 4.12 -8.09
N ASP A 492 31.07 4.75 -7.12
CA ASP A 492 30.41 4.03 -6.04
C ASP A 492 28.98 3.65 -6.42
N GLN A 493 28.82 2.39 -6.82
CA GLN A 493 27.56 1.78 -7.26
C GLN A 493 26.85 0.99 -6.15
N LYS A 494 27.09 1.31 -4.87
CA LYS A 494 26.52 0.61 -3.73
C LYS A 494 25.39 1.40 -3.08
N ALA A 495 24.43 0.68 -2.50
CA ALA A 495 23.40 1.26 -1.65
C ALA A 495 23.08 0.34 -0.47
N TYR A 496 22.80 0.92 0.70
CA TYR A 496 22.39 0.14 1.87
C TYR A 496 21.57 0.97 2.84
N SER A 497 20.77 0.29 3.65
CA SER A 497 19.96 0.93 4.69
C SER A 497 19.79 0.03 5.90
N ALA A 498 19.64 0.66 7.05
CA ALA A 498 19.28 0.05 8.30
C ALA A 498 18.18 0.85 8.98
N SER A 499 17.08 0.20 9.30
CA SER A 499 15.92 0.81 9.94
C SER A 499 15.45 -0.01 11.11
N THR A 500 14.97 0.65 12.16
CA THR A 500 14.35 -0.01 13.32
C THR A 500 13.14 0.80 13.75
N THR A 501 12.01 0.12 13.96
CA THR A 501 10.73 0.72 14.33
C THR A 501 10.17 0.01 15.56
N LEU A 502 9.86 0.77 16.59
CA LEU A 502 9.03 0.35 17.73
C LEU A 502 7.65 0.98 17.56
N SER A 503 6.59 0.18 17.54
CA SER A 503 5.24 0.70 17.25
C SER A 503 4.16 0.11 18.15
N THR A 504 3.15 0.96 18.42
CA THR A 504 1.91 0.56 19.09
C THR A 504 0.70 1.18 18.39
N GLN A 505 -0.40 0.44 18.34
CA GLN A 505 -1.69 0.95 17.87
C GLN A 505 -2.57 1.46 19.03
N GLY A 506 -2.21 1.13 20.25
CA GLY A 506 -2.85 1.58 21.47
C GLY A 506 -2.39 2.95 21.96
N THR A 507 -2.70 3.26 23.22
CA THR A 507 -2.10 4.42 23.91
C THR A 507 -0.63 4.14 24.17
N GLY A 508 0.24 5.05 23.74
CA GLY A 508 1.68 4.91 23.92
C GLY A 508 2.49 5.70 22.91
N PHE A 509 3.78 5.41 22.91
CA PHE A 509 4.73 6.04 21.99
C PHE A 509 5.19 5.05 20.92
N SER A 510 5.37 5.55 19.70
CA SER A 510 6.03 4.82 18.62
C SER A 510 7.22 5.63 18.12
N GLY A 511 8.22 4.95 17.58
CA GLY A 511 9.37 5.63 17.01
C GLY A 511 10.07 4.79 15.96
N ASN A 512 10.71 5.46 15.02
CA ASN A 512 11.51 4.87 13.97
C ASN A 512 12.84 5.62 13.86
N PHE A 513 13.88 4.88 13.54
CA PHE A 513 15.16 5.41 13.10
C PHE A 513 15.59 4.67 11.83
N ARG A 514 16.07 5.42 10.84
CA ARG A 514 16.60 4.88 9.59
C ARG A 514 17.86 5.62 9.17
N TYR A 515 18.85 4.86 8.75
CA TYR A 515 20.03 5.34 8.04
C TYR A 515 20.03 4.73 6.64
N THR A 516 20.27 5.54 5.62
CA THR A 516 20.34 5.11 4.22
C THR A 516 21.55 5.76 3.55
N TYR A 517 22.29 4.98 2.79
CA TYR A 517 23.39 5.40 1.92
C TYR A 517 23.10 4.97 0.49
N LEU A 518 23.26 5.88 -0.45
CA LEU A 518 23.23 5.59 -1.88
C LEU A 518 24.47 6.21 -2.52
N GLY A 519 25.27 5.39 -3.20
CA GLY A 519 26.47 5.83 -3.91
C GLY A 519 26.16 6.81 -5.03
N ASP A 520 27.16 7.53 -5.48
CA ASP A 520 27.01 8.57 -6.50
C ASP A 520 26.61 8.00 -7.85
N GLU A 521 27.08 6.79 -8.15
CA GLU A 521 26.84 6.06 -9.41
C GLU A 521 25.88 4.86 -9.20
N PHE A 522 25.18 4.79 -8.08
CA PHE A 522 24.16 3.78 -7.87
C PHE A 522 22.92 4.09 -8.70
N ASP A 523 22.68 3.31 -9.75
CA ASP A 523 21.49 3.40 -10.60
C ASP A 523 20.86 2.00 -10.79
N PRO A 524 19.74 1.71 -10.14
CA PRO A 524 19.00 0.46 -10.37
C PRO A 524 18.21 0.57 -11.67
N ALA A 525 18.76 0.14 -12.80
CA ALA A 525 18.20 0.29 -14.14
C ALA A 525 16.74 -0.21 -14.25
N MET A 526 16.41 -1.31 -13.58
CA MET A 526 15.05 -1.83 -13.46
C MET A 526 14.31 -1.38 -12.20
N GLY A 527 14.90 -0.49 -11.42
CA GLY A 527 14.41 -0.06 -10.14
C GLY A 527 13.96 1.39 -10.09
N PHE A 528 13.87 1.93 -8.88
CA PHE A 528 13.54 3.32 -8.67
C PHE A 528 14.47 3.95 -7.61
N ALA A 529 15.20 4.97 -8.03
CA ALA A 529 15.93 5.85 -7.15
C ALA A 529 15.64 7.30 -7.59
N ASN A 530 15.05 8.11 -6.72
CA ASN A 530 14.75 9.51 -7.04
C ASN A 530 15.94 10.43 -6.73
N ARG A 531 16.94 9.92 -6.01
CA ARG A 531 18.22 10.62 -5.73
C ARG A 531 19.29 9.62 -5.33
N THR A 532 20.49 9.89 -5.74
CA THR A 532 21.72 9.14 -5.44
C THR A 532 22.79 10.07 -4.91
N GLY A 533 23.97 9.57 -4.58
CA GLY A 533 25.05 10.39 -4.03
C GLY A 533 24.76 10.96 -2.65
N ILE A 534 24.05 10.20 -1.78
CA ILE A 534 23.60 10.73 -0.49
C ILE A 534 23.79 9.77 0.68
N GLU A 535 24.01 10.40 1.83
CA GLU A 535 23.72 9.82 3.14
C GLU A 535 22.48 10.46 3.74
N GLN A 536 21.54 9.64 4.21
CA GLN A 536 20.32 10.13 4.83
C GLN A 536 20.10 9.51 6.21
N VAL A 537 19.81 10.36 7.19
CA VAL A 537 19.29 9.95 8.50
C VAL A 537 17.85 10.42 8.60
N SER A 538 16.95 9.53 8.91
CA SER A 538 15.54 9.89 9.11
C SER A 538 14.93 9.13 10.28
N GLY A 539 13.81 9.63 10.77
CA GLY A 539 13.07 8.98 11.83
C GLY A 539 11.90 9.80 12.31
N PHE A 540 11.09 9.18 13.16
CA PHE A 540 10.00 9.87 13.85
C PHE A 540 9.85 9.39 15.27
N ILE A 541 9.22 10.21 16.07
CA ILE A 541 8.66 9.87 17.37
C ILE A 541 7.22 10.33 17.37
N SER A 542 6.29 9.47 17.78
CA SER A 542 4.87 9.79 17.88
C SER A 542 4.30 9.33 19.19
N GLY A 543 3.24 10.03 19.65
CA GLY A 543 2.45 9.66 20.80
C GLY A 543 0.97 9.59 20.44
N ARG A 544 0.31 8.52 20.88
CA ARG A 544 -1.14 8.34 20.75
C ARG A 544 -1.75 8.19 22.12
N TYR A 545 -2.88 8.85 22.35
CA TYR A 545 -3.63 8.74 23.60
C TYR A 545 -5.12 8.61 23.32
N PHE A 546 -5.75 7.53 23.80
CA PHE A 546 -7.18 7.28 23.71
C PHE A 546 -7.90 7.80 24.97
N PHE A 547 -8.97 8.56 24.75
CA PHE A 547 -9.82 9.11 25.80
C PHE A 547 -11.02 8.19 26.02
N ARG A 548 -11.08 7.45 27.13
CA ARG A 548 -12.14 6.47 27.38
C ARG A 548 -13.53 7.08 27.60
N ASN A 549 -13.60 8.29 28.21
CA ASN A 549 -14.86 8.89 28.65
C ASN A 549 -15.08 10.31 28.12
N HIS A 550 -14.36 10.72 27.08
CA HIS A 550 -14.57 12.05 26.52
C HIS A 550 -15.73 12.02 25.52
N PRO A 551 -16.72 12.94 25.59
CA PRO A 551 -17.94 12.83 24.79
C PRO A 551 -17.71 13.05 23.27
N LEU A 552 -16.62 13.69 22.87
CA LEU A 552 -16.33 14.02 21.48
C LEU A 552 -15.02 13.41 20.98
N ILE A 553 -13.96 13.45 21.79
CA ILE A 553 -12.61 13.08 21.35
C ILE A 553 -12.36 11.61 21.65
N ARG A 554 -12.07 10.83 20.62
CA ARG A 554 -11.65 9.42 20.73
C ARG A 554 -10.18 9.31 21.08
N ASN A 555 -9.32 9.98 20.32
CA ASN A 555 -7.86 9.96 20.55
C ASN A 555 -7.18 11.21 20.00
N THR A 556 -5.93 11.39 20.42
CA THR A 556 -4.97 12.31 19.79
C THR A 556 -3.79 11.52 19.24
N PHE A 557 -3.19 11.99 18.15
CA PHE A 557 -2.00 11.41 17.54
C PHE A 557 -1.03 12.51 17.09
N ASN A 558 0.01 12.73 17.86
CA ASN A 558 1.01 13.76 17.62
C ASN A 558 2.36 13.12 17.28
N PHE A 559 3.14 13.75 16.42
CA PHE A 559 4.45 13.26 16.05
C PHE A 559 5.44 14.38 15.72
N VAL A 560 6.71 14.04 15.81
CA VAL A 560 7.81 14.79 15.19
C VAL A 560 8.55 13.84 14.27
N ARG A 561 8.70 14.23 13.02
CA ARG A 561 9.47 13.50 12.00
C ARG A 561 10.63 14.37 11.54
N VAL A 562 11.79 13.74 11.36
CA VAL A 562 13.01 14.40 10.90
C VAL A 562 13.60 13.59 9.77
N SER A 563 14.06 14.27 8.72
CA SER A 563 14.87 13.69 7.66
C SER A 563 16.01 14.68 7.36
N HIS A 564 17.22 14.15 7.28
CA HIS A 564 18.42 14.94 6.99
C HIS A 564 19.26 14.18 5.97
N SER A 565 19.45 14.76 4.80
CA SER A 565 20.24 14.19 3.70
C SER A 565 21.42 15.09 3.39
N ARG A 566 22.58 14.50 3.22
CA ARG A 566 23.81 15.17 2.78
C ARG A 566 24.41 14.45 1.59
N ARG A 567 25.23 15.13 0.83
CA ARG A 567 25.95 14.57 -0.31
C ARG A 567 27.18 13.78 0.14
N ASN A 568 27.47 12.73 -0.59
CA ASN A 568 28.63 11.87 -0.29
C ASN A 568 29.95 12.55 -0.61
N ASP A 569 30.02 13.32 -1.70
CA ASP A 569 31.21 13.92 -2.25
C ASP A 569 31.70 15.15 -1.47
N THR A 570 30.77 16.02 -1.08
CA THR A 570 31.07 17.32 -0.46
C THR A 570 30.70 17.40 1.02
N ASP A 571 29.94 16.44 1.55
CA ASP A 571 29.34 16.49 2.90
C ASP A 571 28.37 17.68 3.09
N ASP A 572 27.99 18.35 2.00
CA ASP A 572 27.07 19.48 2.02
C ASP A 572 25.62 19.00 2.22
N LEU A 573 24.82 19.87 2.84
CA LEU A 573 23.39 19.62 2.96
C LEU A 573 22.76 19.51 1.58
N GLN A 574 22.08 18.38 1.30
CA GLN A 574 21.21 18.23 0.15
C GLN A 574 19.78 18.67 0.50
N SER A 575 19.21 18.11 1.56
CA SER A 575 17.89 18.50 2.08
C SER A 575 17.73 18.13 3.55
N GLU A 576 16.90 18.89 4.26
CA GLU A 576 16.48 18.59 5.64
C GLU A 576 15.00 18.93 5.76
N ALA A 577 14.25 18.08 6.42
CA ALA A 577 12.84 18.33 6.71
C ALA A 577 12.52 17.92 8.15
N ILE A 578 11.83 18.83 8.85
CA ILE A 578 11.29 18.60 10.19
C ILE A 578 9.79 18.87 10.13
N PHE A 579 8.99 17.87 10.41
CA PHE A 579 7.53 17.98 10.51
C PHE A 579 7.09 17.70 11.94
N ALA A 580 6.33 18.60 12.53
CA ALA A 580 5.80 18.46 13.87
C ALA A 580 4.29 18.63 13.85
N ARG A 581 3.53 17.54 14.03
CA ARG A 581 2.08 17.59 14.24
C ARG A 581 1.82 18.05 15.67
N LEU A 582 1.56 19.33 15.82
CA LEU A 582 1.40 20.00 17.11
C LEU A 582 0.08 19.66 17.78
N LEU A 583 -0.97 19.50 16.97
CA LEU A 583 -2.30 19.14 17.39
C LEU A 583 -2.87 18.11 16.42
N SER A 584 -3.48 17.05 16.93
CA SER A 584 -4.36 16.16 16.22
C SER A 584 -5.48 15.71 17.14
N ILE A 585 -6.71 15.91 16.73
CA ILE A 585 -7.91 15.51 17.46
C ILE A 585 -8.71 14.61 16.55
N ASN A 586 -8.92 13.36 16.96
CA ASN A 586 -9.78 12.41 16.26
C ASN A 586 -11.05 12.23 17.08
N THR A 587 -12.20 12.46 16.45
CA THR A 587 -13.51 12.33 17.09
C THR A 587 -14.00 10.87 17.10
N HIS A 588 -15.04 10.57 17.89
CA HIS A 588 -15.70 9.26 17.85
C HIS A 588 -16.34 9.00 16.49
N ASN A 589 -16.81 10.03 15.80
CA ASN A 589 -17.41 9.91 14.48
C ASN A 589 -16.39 9.74 13.35
N GLY A 590 -15.09 9.73 13.65
CA GLY A 590 -14.01 9.54 12.65
C GLY A 590 -13.49 10.82 12.01
N ASP A 591 -13.92 12.03 12.44
CA ASP A 591 -13.37 13.27 11.92
C ASP A 591 -12.01 13.57 12.57
N GLU A 592 -11.09 14.16 11.81
CA GLU A 592 -9.78 14.62 12.29
C GLU A 592 -9.60 16.12 12.06
N LEU A 593 -9.11 16.80 13.11
CA LEU A 593 -8.56 18.16 13.03
C LEU A 593 -7.07 18.08 13.33
N SER A 594 -6.21 18.64 12.48
CA SER A 594 -4.78 18.66 12.74
C SER A 594 -4.09 19.99 12.41
N ILE A 595 -3.00 20.27 13.12
CA ILE A 595 -2.09 21.40 12.88
C ILE A 595 -0.67 20.85 12.81
N THR A 596 0.01 21.07 11.69
CA THR A 596 1.37 20.62 11.44
C THR A 596 2.28 21.80 11.12
N ALA A 597 3.34 21.99 11.90
CA ALA A 597 4.43 22.90 11.59
C ALA A 597 5.51 22.16 10.79
N ARG A 598 6.09 22.85 9.81
CA ARG A 598 7.13 22.31 8.94
C ARG A 598 8.31 23.27 8.89
N ARG A 599 9.51 22.73 8.90
CA ARG A 599 10.74 23.43 8.60
C ARG A 599 11.52 22.60 7.59
N GLU A 600 11.84 23.20 6.48
CA GLU A 600 12.54 22.56 5.37
C GLU A 600 13.80 23.34 5.02
N ARG A 601 14.84 22.64 4.58
CA ARG A 601 16.08 23.24 4.10
C ARG A 601 16.51 22.51 2.85
N GLU A 602 16.83 23.26 1.81
CA GLU A 602 17.31 22.74 0.52
C GLU A 602 18.66 23.34 0.17
N GLY A 603 19.58 22.49 -0.27
CA GLY A 603 20.84 22.89 -0.86
C GLY A 603 20.84 22.62 -2.37
N LEU A 604 20.71 23.66 -3.17
CA LEU A 604 20.75 23.58 -4.63
C LEU A 604 22.19 23.76 -5.11
N GLU A 605 22.74 22.76 -5.81
CA GLU A 605 24.07 22.83 -6.44
C GLU A 605 24.05 23.51 -7.79
N SER A 606 22.92 23.45 -8.47
CA SER A 606 22.67 24.10 -9.74
C SER A 606 21.36 24.87 -9.68
N PRO A 607 21.16 25.86 -10.55
CA PRO A 607 19.85 26.49 -10.68
C PRO A 607 18.75 25.46 -10.96
N PHE A 608 17.59 25.63 -10.32
CA PHE A 608 16.43 24.75 -10.43
C PHE A 608 15.27 25.47 -11.12
N GLU A 609 14.93 25.04 -12.31
CA GLU A 609 13.75 25.54 -13.02
C GLU A 609 12.49 24.86 -12.44
N ILE A 610 11.77 25.58 -11.58
CA ILE A 610 10.56 25.08 -10.91
C ILE A 610 9.33 25.15 -11.82
N ARG A 611 9.35 26.11 -12.74
CA ARG A 611 8.36 26.33 -13.82
C ARG A 611 9.08 26.89 -15.04
N PRO A 612 8.54 26.71 -16.24
CA PRO A 612 9.13 27.30 -17.45
C PRO A 612 9.39 28.80 -17.28
N GLY A 613 10.68 29.19 -17.31
CA GLY A 613 11.14 30.56 -17.16
C GLY A 613 11.30 31.04 -15.71
N ILE A 614 10.97 30.26 -14.68
CA ILE A 614 11.16 30.61 -13.27
C ILE A 614 12.26 29.72 -12.69
N ILE A 615 13.46 30.31 -12.49
CA ILE A 615 14.66 29.57 -12.15
C ILE A 615 15.15 30.02 -10.76
N ILE A 616 15.07 29.10 -9.80
CA ILE A 616 15.60 29.31 -8.45
C ILE A 616 17.13 29.19 -8.51
N PRO A 617 17.89 30.22 -8.08
CA PRO A 617 19.34 30.18 -8.14
C PRO A 617 19.97 29.06 -7.30
N GLN A 618 21.22 28.70 -7.63
CA GLN A 618 22.03 27.86 -6.75
C GLN A 618 22.15 28.52 -5.37
N GLY A 619 21.97 27.74 -4.29
CA GLY A 619 22.04 28.29 -2.94
C GLY A 619 21.56 27.33 -1.85
N LYS A 620 21.61 27.83 -0.61
CA LYS A 620 21.06 27.12 0.56
C LYS A 620 19.86 27.91 1.07
N TYR A 621 18.71 27.26 1.05
CA TYR A 621 17.40 27.82 1.41
C TYR A 621 16.89 27.21 2.69
N ALA A 622 16.18 27.98 3.50
CA ALA A 622 15.48 27.49 4.69
C ALA A 622 14.11 28.17 4.74
N PHE A 623 13.07 27.39 4.84
CA PHE A 623 11.71 27.88 4.81
C PHE A 623 10.82 27.13 5.81
N GLU A 624 9.88 27.86 6.39
CA GLU A 624 8.98 27.37 7.44
C GLU A 624 7.54 27.58 7.00
N SER A 625 6.68 26.61 7.33
CA SER A 625 5.25 26.70 7.02
C SER A 625 4.41 26.05 8.11
N ILE A 626 3.15 26.46 8.16
CA ILE A 626 2.13 25.85 9.01
C ILE A 626 0.98 25.34 8.14
N GLN A 627 0.47 24.17 8.46
CA GLN A 627 -0.65 23.53 7.76
C GLN A 627 -1.78 23.24 8.75
N PHE A 628 -3.00 23.56 8.32
CA PHE A 628 -4.25 23.25 9.01
C PHE A 628 -5.01 22.24 8.16
N GLU A 629 -5.52 21.18 8.77
CA GLU A 629 -6.24 20.12 8.08
C GLU A 629 -7.51 19.76 8.85
N ILE A 630 -8.59 19.61 8.11
CA ILE A 630 -9.87 19.06 8.58
C ILE A 630 -10.20 17.94 7.62
N ASN A 631 -10.24 16.71 8.11
CA ASN A 631 -10.65 15.55 7.35
C ASN A 631 -11.94 15.01 7.98
N THR A 632 -12.98 14.84 7.18
CA THR A 632 -14.24 14.26 7.65
C THR A 632 -14.33 12.79 7.26
N THR A 633 -15.06 12.01 8.04
CA THR A 633 -15.18 10.57 7.78
C THR A 633 -15.94 10.30 6.47
N ASN A 634 -15.40 9.40 5.64
CA ASN A 634 -16.05 8.92 4.42
C ASN A 634 -17.25 7.99 4.67
N GLN A 635 -17.52 7.64 5.91
CA GLN A 635 -18.75 6.94 6.30
C GLN A 635 -20.01 7.82 6.18
N ARG A 636 -19.88 9.12 5.92
CA ARG A 636 -20.99 10.01 5.59
C ARG A 636 -21.25 10.05 4.09
N ASN A 637 -22.49 10.34 3.70
CA ASN A 637 -22.82 10.52 2.29
C ASN A 637 -22.15 11.74 1.66
N PHE A 638 -21.78 12.74 2.48
CA PHE A 638 -21.04 13.93 2.06
C PHE A 638 -19.88 14.19 3.02
N SER A 639 -18.66 14.14 2.51
CA SER A 639 -17.43 14.24 3.29
C SER A 639 -16.48 15.24 2.64
N PRO A 640 -16.43 16.50 3.13
CA PRO A 640 -15.44 17.48 2.71
C PRO A 640 -14.15 17.32 3.50
N ASP A 641 -13.01 17.43 2.82
CA ASP A 641 -11.67 17.50 3.38
C ASP A 641 -11.04 18.83 2.97
N ILE A 642 -10.46 19.54 3.93
CA ILE A 642 -9.89 20.86 3.69
C ILE A 642 -8.48 20.89 4.27
N SER A 643 -7.51 21.31 3.46
CA SER A 643 -6.16 21.60 3.90
C SER A 643 -5.76 23.01 3.46
N TYR A 644 -5.14 23.75 4.38
CA TYR A 644 -4.55 25.04 4.09
C TYR A 644 -3.14 25.11 4.68
N ARG A 645 -2.15 25.39 3.81
CA ARG A 645 -0.75 25.56 4.17
C ARG A 645 -0.27 26.94 3.75
N ILE A 646 0.45 27.62 4.63
CA ILE A 646 1.02 28.93 4.37
C ILE A 646 2.40 29.04 5.01
N GLY A 647 3.32 29.75 4.36
CA GLY A 647 4.64 30.04 4.86
C GLY A 647 5.65 30.32 3.78
N ASP A 648 6.92 30.34 4.18
CA ASP A 648 8.03 30.57 3.27
C ASP A 648 8.18 29.44 2.25
N PHE A 649 8.75 29.75 1.09
CA PHE A 649 9.08 28.79 0.05
C PHE A 649 10.31 29.24 -0.73
N TYR A 650 11.44 28.56 -0.57
CA TYR A 650 12.78 28.97 -1.01
C TYR A 650 13.11 30.37 -0.51
N ASN A 651 13.13 31.41 -1.39
CA ASN A 651 13.38 32.80 -1.08
C ASN A 651 12.13 33.70 -1.21
N GLY A 652 10.96 33.06 -1.31
CA GLY A 652 9.66 33.69 -1.41
C GLY A 652 8.64 33.09 -0.44
N GLU A 653 7.37 33.19 -0.79
CA GLU A 653 6.23 32.70 0.01
C GLU A 653 5.34 31.76 -0.80
N ARG A 654 4.63 30.87 -0.11
CA ARG A 654 3.65 29.96 -0.71
C ARG A 654 2.40 29.84 0.16
N SER A 655 1.25 29.89 -0.51
CA SER A 655 -0.01 29.44 0.04
C SER A 655 -0.56 28.28 -0.79
N GLU A 656 -1.05 27.25 -0.12
CA GLU A 656 -1.57 26.03 -0.74
C GLU A 656 -2.90 25.70 -0.09
N SER A 657 -3.94 25.54 -0.91
CA SER A 657 -5.29 25.18 -0.48
C SER A 657 -5.69 23.90 -1.20
N THR A 658 -6.15 22.91 -0.47
CA THR A 658 -6.73 21.69 -1.02
C THR A 658 -8.16 21.53 -0.52
N LEU A 659 -9.09 21.30 -1.43
CA LEU A 659 -10.48 20.95 -1.15
C LEU A 659 -10.78 19.59 -1.77
N GLY A 660 -10.98 18.59 -0.91
CA GLY A 660 -11.54 17.29 -1.25
C GLY A 660 -13.04 17.26 -0.97
N ILE A 661 -13.83 16.63 -1.82
CA ILE A 661 -15.24 16.36 -1.58
C ILE A 661 -15.53 14.94 -2.04
N ASN A 662 -15.93 14.08 -1.11
CA ASN A 662 -16.49 12.78 -1.43
C ASN A 662 -17.99 12.83 -1.20
N TRP A 663 -18.77 12.53 -2.23
CA TRP A 663 -20.23 12.57 -2.18
C TRP A 663 -20.83 11.29 -2.76
N THR A 664 -21.41 10.49 -1.89
CA THR A 664 -22.22 9.33 -2.23
C THR A 664 -23.68 9.75 -2.25
N ALA A 665 -24.11 10.30 -3.40
CA ALA A 665 -25.47 10.84 -3.54
C ALA A 665 -26.54 9.75 -3.37
N THR A 666 -26.26 8.58 -3.93
CA THR A 666 -27.00 7.33 -3.78
C THR A 666 -26.00 6.17 -3.95
N ARG A 667 -26.40 4.93 -3.64
CA ARG A 667 -25.59 3.75 -3.94
C ARG A 667 -25.19 3.63 -5.42
N ASN A 668 -25.95 4.26 -6.32
CA ASN A 668 -25.72 4.23 -7.76
C ASN A 668 -24.85 5.38 -8.28
N ILE A 669 -24.67 6.46 -7.50
CA ILE A 669 -23.96 7.68 -7.93
C ILE A 669 -23.00 8.12 -6.84
N GLN A 670 -21.72 8.10 -7.17
CA GLN A 670 -20.63 8.54 -6.31
C GLN A 670 -19.78 9.57 -7.05
N MET A 671 -19.37 10.62 -6.35
CA MET A 671 -18.48 11.66 -6.87
C MET A 671 -17.34 11.91 -5.88
N ALA A 672 -16.12 11.96 -6.38
CA ALA A 672 -14.97 12.48 -5.67
C ALA A 672 -14.40 13.66 -6.46
N LEU A 673 -14.28 14.82 -5.82
CA LEU A 673 -13.66 16.02 -6.38
C LEU A 673 -12.45 16.37 -5.53
N ASN A 674 -11.29 16.58 -6.16
CA ASN A 674 -10.11 17.15 -5.54
C ASN A 674 -9.73 18.42 -6.31
N TYR A 675 -9.60 19.55 -5.59
CA TYR A 675 -9.13 20.82 -6.12
C TYR A 675 -7.92 21.29 -5.32
N GLU A 676 -6.80 21.43 -5.98
CA GLU A 676 -5.56 21.95 -5.41
C GLU A 676 -5.26 23.31 -6.05
N TYR A 677 -5.01 24.29 -5.19
CA TYR A 677 -4.61 25.63 -5.56
C TYR A 677 -3.35 26.00 -4.80
N THR A 678 -2.27 26.29 -5.53
CA THR A 678 -1.02 26.76 -4.93
C THR A 678 -0.64 28.09 -5.57
N ASP A 679 -0.44 29.09 -4.74
CA ASP A 679 0.05 30.42 -5.10
C ASP A 679 1.46 30.58 -4.57
N VAL A 680 2.39 30.95 -5.44
CA VAL A 680 3.81 31.10 -5.13
C VAL A 680 4.27 32.48 -5.60
N GLU A 681 4.80 33.27 -4.67
CA GLU A 681 5.39 34.57 -4.91
C GLU A 681 6.89 34.52 -4.63
N MET A 682 7.73 34.77 -5.64
CA MET A 682 9.19 34.70 -5.54
C MET A 682 9.87 35.83 -6.32
N PRO A 683 11.08 36.25 -5.94
CA PRO A 683 11.83 37.23 -6.70
C PRO A 683 12.09 36.86 -8.16
N GLU A 684 12.16 35.57 -8.47
CA GLU A 684 12.37 35.00 -9.80
C GLU A 684 11.11 35.00 -10.67
N GLY A 685 9.93 35.16 -10.05
CA GLY A 685 8.64 35.23 -10.72
C GLY A 685 7.54 34.54 -9.92
N ASP A 686 6.33 35.08 -10.03
CA ASP A 686 5.15 34.56 -9.37
C ASP A 686 4.42 33.57 -10.26
N PHE A 687 3.80 32.57 -9.68
CA PHE A 687 2.96 31.63 -10.43
C PHE A 687 1.88 30.98 -9.56
N VAL A 688 0.83 30.56 -10.24
CA VAL A 688 -0.27 29.80 -9.63
C VAL A 688 -0.34 28.42 -10.28
N THR A 689 -0.48 27.38 -9.46
CA THR A 689 -0.85 26.06 -9.95
C THR A 689 -2.30 25.73 -9.56
N ARG A 690 -3.02 25.11 -10.48
CA ARG A 690 -4.38 24.62 -10.26
C ARG A 690 -4.47 23.20 -10.81
N LEU A 691 -4.85 22.28 -9.95
CA LEU A 691 -5.13 20.90 -10.32
C LEU A 691 -6.57 20.57 -9.91
N ILE A 692 -7.36 20.11 -10.86
CA ILE A 692 -8.71 19.59 -10.61
C ILE A 692 -8.73 18.14 -11.03
N SER A 693 -9.18 17.27 -10.14
CA SER A 693 -9.46 15.86 -10.43
C SER A 693 -10.88 15.53 -9.97
N MET A 694 -11.71 15.06 -10.87
CA MET A 694 -13.08 14.67 -10.57
C MET A 694 -13.33 13.24 -11.05
N ASN A 695 -13.68 12.38 -10.11
CA ASN A 695 -14.21 11.04 -10.39
C ASN A 695 -15.72 11.08 -10.26
N LEU A 696 -16.44 10.63 -11.28
CA LEU A 696 -17.89 10.48 -11.26
C LEU A 696 -18.23 9.05 -11.67
N ASN A 697 -18.69 8.28 -10.71
CA ASN A 697 -18.97 6.86 -10.85
C ASN A 697 -20.46 6.59 -10.83
N PHE A 698 -20.92 5.84 -11.82
CA PHE A 698 -22.28 5.31 -11.89
C PHE A 698 -22.20 3.78 -11.79
N ALA A 699 -22.81 3.21 -10.77
CA ALA A 699 -23.00 1.78 -10.63
C ALA A 699 -24.46 1.46 -10.93
N PHE A 700 -24.74 0.76 -12.03
CA PHE A 700 -26.13 0.41 -12.41
C PHE A 700 -26.55 -0.88 -11.68
N SER A 701 -25.61 -1.78 -11.52
CA SER A 701 -25.70 -3.04 -10.75
C SER A 701 -24.30 -3.49 -10.35
N PRO A 702 -24.12 -4.58 -9.57
CA PRO A 702 -22.79 -5.15 -9.29
C PRO A 702 -21.99 -5.49 -10.55
N GLU A 703 -22.68 -5.88 -11.63
CA GLU A 703 -22.06 -6.27 -12.90
C GLU A 703 -21.79 -5.09 -13.85
N TRP A 704 -22.50 -3.97 -13.69
CA TRP A 704 -22.40 -2.83 -14.60
C TRP A 704 -21.97 -1.55 -13.88
N SER A 705 -20.81 -1.04 -14.24
CA SER A 705 -20.30 0.24 -13.73
C SER A 705 -19.79 1.14 -14.85
N TRP A 706 -19.93 2.46 -14.64
CA TRP A 706 -19.42 3.48 -15.53
C TRP A 706 -18.63 4.50 -14.72
N ARG A 707 -17.30 4.46 -14.84
CA ARG A 707 -16.37 5.34 -14.14
C ARG A 707 -15.89 6.44 -15.08
N ASN A 708 -15.85 7.68 -14.59
CA ASN A 708 -15.39 8.83 -15.35
C ASN A 708 -14.38 9.61 -14.51
N LEU A 709 -13.16 9.74 -15.01
CA LEU A 709 -12.10 10.56 -14.43
C LEU A 709 -11.85 11.76 -15.34
N MET A 710 -12.11 12.95 -14.83
CA MET A 710 -11.77 14.22 -15.49
C MET A 710 -10.67 14.93 -14.72
N GLN A 711 -9.61 15.34 -15.40
CA GLN A 711 -8.46 16.01 -14.80
C GLN A 711 -8.08 17.26 -15.60
N TYR A 712 -7.81 18.35 -14.90
CA TYR A 712 -7.27 19.58 -15.45
C TYR A 712 -6.08 20.06 -14.64
N ASP A 713 -5.04 20.49 -15.31
CA ASP A 713 -3.95 21.26 -14.70
C ASP A 713 -3.60 22.46 -15.59
N ASN A 714 -3.35 23.61 -14.96
CA ASN A 714 -3.00 24.82 -15.67
C ASN A 714 -1.51 24.86 -16.10
N GLY A 715 -0.68 23.93 -15.65
CA GLY A 715 0.73 23.84 -16.04
C GLY A 715 0.88 23.27 -17.44
N SER A 716 0.20 22.17 -17.74
CA SER A 716 0.11 21.62 -19.10
C SER A 716 -0.94 22.34 -19.96
N GLY A 717 -1.88 23.05 -19.33
CA GLY A 717 -3.02 23.67 -20.00
C GLY A 717 -3.99 22.64 -20.63
N THR A 718 -4.00 21.41 -20.15
CA THR A 718 -4.78 20.33 -20.76
C THR A 718 -5.90 19.83 -19.85
N VAL A 719 -7.00 19.41 -20.49
CA VAL A 719 -8.09 18.66 -19.83
C VAL A 719 -8.07 17.23 -20.36
N GLY A 720 -7.92 16.26 -19.46
CA GLY A 720 -8.03 14.83 -19.75
C GLY A 720 -9.36 14.29 -19.26
N LEU A 721 -9.99 13.43 -20.07
CA LEU A 721 -11.15 12.63 -19.68
C LEU A 721 -10.85 11.16 -19.98
N ASN A 722 -10.96 10.31 -18.96
CA ASN A 722 -11.03 8.85 -19.12
C ASN A 722 -12.42 8.40 -18.69
N SER A 723 -13.17 7.83 -19.61
CA SER A 723 -14.53 7.33 -19.38
C SER A 723 -14.57 5.84 -19.65
N ARG A 724 -14.93 5.03 -18.65
CA ARG A 724 -14.79 3.58 -18.70
C ARG A 724 -16.08 2.90 -18.27
N LEU A 725 -16.75 2.26 -19.22
CA LEU A 725 -17.88 1.38 -18.96
C LEU A 725 -17.37 -0.06 -18.81
N ARG A 726 -17.67 -0.70 -17.69
CA ARG A 726 -17.32 -2.10 -17.39
C ARG A 726 -18.57 -2.94 -17.27
N TRP A 727 -18.56 -4.12 -17.86
CA TRP A 727 -19.49 -5.21 -17.61
C TRP A 727 -18.72 -6.42 -17.09
N ASN A 728 -19.02 -6.83 -15.85
CA ASN A 728 -18.40 -7.97 -15.16
C ASN A 728 -19.52 -8.92 -14.68
N PRO A 729 -20.02 -9.83 -15.52
CA PRO A 729 -21.14 -10.71 -15.18
C PRO A 729 -20.79 -11.78 -14.13
N ARG A 730 -19.52 -12.08 -13.97
CA ARG A 730 -18.96 -13.01 -13.00
C ARG A 730 -17.46 -12.80 -12.85
N ALA A 731 -16.87 -13.31 -11.75
CA ALA A 731 -15.43 -13.28 -11.54
C ALA A 731 -14.67 -13.88 -12.74
N GLY A 732 -13.64 -13.17 -13.21
CA GLY A 732 -12.81 -13.58 -14.34
C GLY A 732 -13.42 -13.34 -15.74
N GLU A 733 -14.52 -12.61 -15.89
CA GLU A 733 -15.09 -12.21 -17.19
C GLU A 733 -15.38 -10.71 -17.23
N ASP A 734 -14.71 -9.98 -18.12
CA ASP A 734 -14.81 -8.53 -18.23
C ASP A 734 -14.98 -8.05 -19.67
N LEU A 735 -15.87 -7.07 -19.87
CA LEU A 735 -15.95 -6.26 -21.07
C LEU A 735 -15.75 -4.80 -20.69
N PHE A 736 -14.79 -4.14 -21.32
CA PHE A 736 -14.52 -2.72 -21.14
C PHE A 736 -14.77 -1.95 -22.44
N LEU A 737 -15.47 -0.83 -22.31
CA LEU A 737 -15.48 0.22 -23.33
C LEU A 737 -14.84 1.46 -22.68
N VAL A 738 -13.69 1.87 -23.22
CA VAL A 738 -12.92 3.01 -22.68
C VAL A 738 -12.86 4.12 -23.73
N LEU A 739 -13.12 5.35 -23.28
CA LEU A 739 -12.97 6.58 -24.04
C LEU A 739 -11.89 7.44 -23.36
N ASN A 740 -10.80 7.71 -24.06
CA ASN A 740 -9.78 8.65 -23.64
C ASN A 740 -9.88 9.92 -24.51
N TYR A 741 -9.97 11.06 -23.83
CA TYR A 741 -9.97 12.36 -24.47
C TYR A 741 -8.94 13.27 -23.84
N ASN A 742 -8.09 13.89 -24.67
CA ASN A 742 -7.13 14.89 -24.22
C ASN A 742 -7.32 16.16 -25.06
N THR A 743 -7.56 17.29 -24.39
CA THR A 743 -7.86 18.57 -25.03
C THR A 743 -6.91 19.64 -24.51
N ASP A 744 -6.47 20.55 -25.39
CA ASP A 744 -5.76 21.75 -25.00
C ASP A 744 -6.76 22.86 -24.62
N SER A 745 -6.44 23.59 -23.53
CA SER A 745 -7.18 24.80 -23.08
C SER A 745 -6.36 26.03 -23.39
N PHE A 746 -6.82 26.89 -24.32
CA PHE A 746 -6.03 28.03 -24.79
C PHE A 746 -5.99 29.23 -23.83
N ASP A 747 -6.90 29.35 -22.88
CA ASP A 747 -7.01 30.54 -22.02
C ASP A 747 -6.84 30.24 -20.53
N GLY A 748 -6.44 29.04 -20.13
CA GLY A 748 -6.42 28.62 -18.72
C GLY A 748 -7.81 28.59 -18.06
N ALA A 749 -8.88 28.78 -18.82
CA ALA A 749 -10.26 28.69 -18.45
C ALA A 749 -10.95 27.80 -19.47
N PHE A 750 -11.68 26.81 -19.14
CA PHE A 750 -12.43 25.82 -19.96
C PHE A 750 -13.08 26.35 -21.26
N ARG A 751 -12.55 27.41 -21.86
CA ARG A 751 -12.98 28.07 -23.08
C ARG A 751 -12.02 27.72 -24.21
N GLY A 752 -12.56 27.39 -25.38
CA GLY A 752 -11.77 27.10 -26.57
C GLY A 752 -11.05 25.76 -26.52
N LEU A 753 -11.63 24.74 -25.86
CA LEU A 753 -11.09 23.37 -25.85
C LEU A 753 -10.93 22.85 -27.26
N GLN A 754 -9.70 22.49 -27.63
CA GLN A 754 -9.42 21.79 -28.89
C GLN A 754 -8.95 20.38 -28.58
N VAL A 755 -9.61 19.40 -29.19
CA VAL A 755 -9.24 17.99 -29.03
C VAL A 755 -7.87 17.79 -29.64
N ARG A 756 -6.92 17.34 -28.84
CA ARG A 756 -5.56 16.99 -29.26
C ARG A 756 -5.47 15.53 -29.66
N GLU A 757 -6.06 14.68 -28.84
CA GLU A 757 -6.01 13.24 -29.01
C GLU A 757 -7.30 12.62 -28.46
N SER A 758 -7.80 11.62 -29.15
CA SER A 758 -8.91 10.79 -28.68
C SER A 758 -8.64 9.32 -28.99
N GLU A 759 -9.08 8.44 -28.11
CA GLU A 759 -8.96 7.00 -28.28
C GLU A 759 -10.24 6.32 -27.76
N VAL A 760 -10.70 5.34 -28.54
CA VAL A 760 -11.80 4.45 -28.17
C VAL A 760 -11.23 3.04 -28.12
N VAL A 761 -11.42 2.35 -26.99
CA VAL A 761 -10.96 0.98 -26.78
C VAL A 761 -12.12 0.10 -26.38
N LEU A 762 -12.26 -1.05 -27.04
CA LEU A 762 -13.13 -2.14 -26.65
C LEU A 762 -12.26 -3.35 -26.30
N LYS A 763 -12.31 -3.82 -25.05
CA LYS A 763 -11.54 -5.00 -24.60
C LYS A 763 -12.49 -6.01 -23.97
N TYR A 764 -12.35 -7.27 -24.36
CA TYR A 764 -13.04 -8.40 -23.75
C TYR A 764 -12.02 -9.41 -23.26
N THR A 765 -12.20 -9.85 -22.02
CA THR A 765 -11.34 -10.84 -21.34
C THR A 765 -12.21 -11.91 -20.69
N ARG A 766 -11.79 -13.18 -20.74
CA ARG A 766 -12.45 -14.27 -20.04
C ARG A 766 -11.44 -15.29 -19.53
N ASN A 767 -11.54 -15.63 -18.25
CA ASN A 767 -10.76 -16.69 -17.62
C ASN A 767 -11.49 -18.04 -17.81
N PHE A 768 -10.78 -19.02 -18.33
CA PHE A 768 -11.19 -20.44 -18.38
C PHE A 768 -10.34 -21.20 -17.37
N ARG A 769 -10.96 -21.66 -16.31
CA ARG A 769 -10.32 -22.38 -15.20
C ARG A 769 -10.60 -23.87 -15.30
N PHE A 770 -9.56 -24.72 -15.11
CA PHE A 770 -9.60 -26.17 -15.23
C PHE A 770 -9.03 -26.88 -14.01
#